data_7308c646b61984e872b4653c92d97614
#
_entry.id   7308c646b61984e872b4653c92d97614
#
_cell.length_a   1.000
_cell.length_b   1.000
_cell.length_c   1.000
_cell.angle_alpha   90.00
_cell.angle_beta   90.00
_cell.angle_gamma   90.00
#
_symmetry.space_group_name_H-M   'P 1'
#
loop_
_entity.id
_entity.type
_entity.pdbx_description
1 polymer ?
#
loop_
_entity_poly.entity_id
_entity_poly.type
_entity_poly.pdbx_seq_one_letter_code
_entity_poly.pdbx_strand_id
1 'polypeptide(L)'
;MKKSFLAALIFLFIYGTAFSQEDKNGKDSVTVQTSETGGTAFDSENVDDEETSTGGFVPGLLHSSQDVFSNNTSYTFSIAYFKSRGLDSKYQTVAINGLEMENLVTGRASYSQWGGLNRVFRWPENVLNLNPATFAFGDFAGATNYSTRASSYRKQIHANYSLSNRSYNNRLMFTYASGLMKNGWAVAASASTRFGSNLSYVDGSSYLGGSYFVSAEKQFNSEHALNLSVWGSPTQRSLQSNSTQEVYDLTGDHYYNANWGWYNGEKRNARIRTTYEPVFLLSYYFTPDNNKMQLTANLGTTFGRQSTTSLNWANVPDPRPDYYRNLPSYFNDDPALASYYTEQWTTNESFRQINWDMMYNTNQLAAQLGNQAQYMVENRVMDHVQVSGNANIIATLTDNIKLMGGVDVRGYKQRNYKTINDLLGGAYWLNEDKYADGESPENPYLLYDDLDKIGEHLGVGDKFGYDYAYHIYKQNLWATAKFAYSHIDFHIGVSGTMTEMWRHGYMRNGRFPDNSQGNSEKKVFPDGGIKAGITYKINGRNYLVLNSQFQTMAPRVLDVFISPTIRNDYVSNLTSEKNVMADFSYIMRYPFMRMRLSAYYGEFMDVTNLFSFYHDDYGSYVNYAMTGINKRQYGFEMGIEVPIGSMFTVYAAGTWGDHRYTNRPDVTITADNGYDILGNGESQYTETVYWKNFHVAGTPQVAATLGVKFNYKYWFVSVNANYFDKIYADLNPERRTTAARGTLSTESELYQNMIAQERIKGQFTMDASIGKSWKVKKSTIGFNISVTNLTNNKNLVTTAWEQRRFDYKEYNVNKYPNKYYYALGTTFYIGVNYTFQ
;
A
#
# COMPACT_ATOMS: atom_id res chain seq x y z
N MET A 1 28.79 26.29 -7.92
CA MET A 1 28.63 24.83 -7.65
C MET A 1 28.97 24.42 -6.22
N LYS A 2 30.09 24.83 -5.59
CA LYS A 2 30.39 24.46 -4.19
C LYS A 2 29.41 25.01 -3.12
N LYS A 3 28.88 26.21 -3.32
CA LYS A 3 27.89 26.82 -2.37
C LYS A 3 26.50 26.17 -2.48
N SER A 4 26.09 25.70 -3.64
CA SER A 4 24.78 25.02 -3.84
C SER A 4 24.77 23.60 -3.28
N PHE A 5 25.92 22.91 -3.30
CA PHE A 5 26.05 21.56 -2.75
C PHE A 5 26.02 21.57 -1.21
N LEU A 6 26.65 22.59 -0.62
CA LEU A 6 26.61 22.80 0.84
C LEU A 6 25.20 23.21 1.31
N ALA A 7 24.48 23.99 0.50
CA ALA A 7 23.10 24.37 0.78
C ALA A 7 22.14 23.17 0.71
N ALA A 8 22.32 22.22 -0.23
CA ALA A 8 21.52 21.00 -0.27
C ALA A 8 21.77 20.06 0.91
N LEU A 9 23.03 19.96 1.36
CA LEU A 9 23.37 19.20 2.57
C LEU A 9 22.86 19.88 3.85
N ILE A 10 22.92 21.20 3.93
CA ILE A 10 22.37 21.97 5.05
C ILE A 10 20.84 21.90 5.06
N PHE A 11 20.21 21.89 3.88
CA PHE A 11 18.75 21.72 3.78
C PHE A 11 18.30 20.33 4.25
N LEU A 12 19.06 19.27 3.95
CA LEU A 12 18.80 17.93 4.48
C LEU A 12 18.95 17.86 6.02
N PHE A 13 19.91 18.58 6.59
CA PHE A 13 20.10 18.65 8.05
C PHE A 13 19.04 19.54 8.74
N ILE A 14 18.64 20.65 8.11
CA ILE A 14 17.67 21.59 8.69
C ILE A 14 16.26 21.00 8.65
N TYR A 15 15.89 20.25 7.58
CA TYR A 15 14.60 19.54 7.54
C TYR A 15 14.55 18.39 8.54
N GLY A 16 15.64 17.66 8.74
CA GLY A 16 15.71 16.61 9.76
C GLY A 16 15.53 17.14 11.18
N THR A 17 15.96 18.36 11.46
CA THR A 17 15.79 18.99 12.78
C THR A 17 14.44 19.71 12.95
N ALA A 18 13.79 20.13 11.87
CA ALA A 18 12.46 20.75 11.94
C ALA A 18 11.33 19.77 12.29
N PHE A 19 11.52 18.47 12.03
CA PHE A 19 10.55 17.42 12.39
C PHE A 19 10.74 16.86 13.80
N SER A 20 11.74 17.34 14.56
CA SER A 20 12.11 16.86 15.90
C SER A 20 11.66 17.80 17.03
N GLN A 21 10.80 18.78 16.78
CA GLN A 21 10.24 19.56 17.88
C GLN A 21 9.13 18.77 18.57
N GLU A 22 9.43 18.30 19.78
CA GLU A 22 8.44 17.81 20.72
C GLU A 22 7.40 18.90 21.00
N ASP A 23 6.17 18.60 20.65
CA ASP A 23 5.03 19.36 21.12
C ASP A 23 4.85 19.14 22.61
N LYS A 24 5.12 20.17 23.40
CA LYS A 24 4.95 20.12 24.86
C LYS A 24 3.54 20.37 25.36
N ASN A 25 2.56 20.54 24.48
CA ASN A 25 1.15 20.69 24.91
C ASN A 25 0.27 19.79 24.05
N GLY A 26 -0.26 18.78 24.70
CA GLY A 26 -1.12 17.79 24.10
C GLY A 26 -2.52 18.29 23.81
N LYS A 27 -3.17 17.63 22.91
CA LYS A 27 -4.60 17.33 22.70
C LYS A 27 -4.98 17.39 21.24
N ASP A 28 -5.35 16.42 20.77
CA ASP A 28 -6.37 15.46 20.36
C ASP A 28 -7.01 15.59 19.02
N SER A 29 -7.19 14.58 18.36
CA SER A 29 -8.31 13.84 17.86
C SER A 29 -8.32 13.36 16.43
N VAL A 30 -9.19 12.65 16.15
CA VAL A 30 -9.86 11.63 15.41
C VAL A 30 -10.02 11.84 13.93
N THR A 31 -9.90 10.90 13.12
CA THR A 31 -10.82 10.37 12.12
C THR A 31 -10.37 9.11 11.48
N VAL A 32 -11.30 8.23 11.43
CA VAL A 32 -11.46 7.15 10.48
C VAL A 32 -10.94 7.60 9.12
N GLN A 33 -10.01 6.87 8.57
CA GLN A 33 -9.90 6.83 7.14
C GLN A 33 -11.26 6.34 6.64
N THR A 34 -12.16 7.27 6.35
CA THR A 34 -13.18 6.98 5.38
C THR A 34 -12.43 6.73 4.11
N SER A 35 -12.15 5.48 3.89
CA SER A 35 -11.84 5.05 2.57
C SER A 35 -13.14 5.21 1.79
N GLU A 36 -13.38 6.39 1.20
CA GLU A 36 -14.17 6.45 -0.03
C GLU A 36 -13.50 5.59 -1.11
N THR A 37 -12.33 5.07 -0.82
CA THR A 37 -11.63 4.06 -1.55
C THR A 37 -12.04 2.73 -0.97
N GLY A 38 -12.80 2.00 -1.74
CA GLY A 38 -13.28 0.66 -1.42
C GLY A 38 -12.26 -0.15 -0.67
N GLY A 39 -12.72 -0.71 0.43
CA GLY A 39 -11.91 -1.57 1.26
C GLY A 39 -11.21 -2.60 0.40
N THR A 40 -10.08 -2.98 0.84
CA THR A 40 -9.23 -4.10 0.47
C THR A 40 -8.07 -3.86 -0.46
N ALA A 41 -8.10 -2.96 -1.44
CA ALA A 41 -7.02 -3.01 -2.39
C ALA A 41 -6.30 -1.70 -2.60
N PHE A 42 -6.94 -0.59 -2.33
CA PHE A 42 -6.39 0.69 -2.69
C PHE A 42 -6.35 1.64 -1.52
N ASP A 43 -5.52 1.28 -0.66
CA ASP A 43 -4.79 2.25 0.13
C ASP A 43 -3.89 3.02 -0.84
N SER A 44 -4.00 4.33 -0.83
CA SER A 44 -3.09 5.19 -1.58
C SER A 44 -1.61 4.94 -1.22
N GLU A 45 -1.34 4.24 -0.12
CA GLU A 45 -0.02 3.74 0.25
C GLU A 45 0.52 2.71 -0.75
N ASN A 46 -0.33 1.85 -1.33
CA ASN A 46 0.11 0.88 -2.33
C ASN A 46 0.64 1.53 -3.59
N VAL A 47 0.02 2.62 -4.03
CA VAL A 47 0.50 3.37 -5.19
C VAL A 47 1.89 3.95 -4.90
N ASP A 48 2.13 4.35 -3.65
CA ASP A 48 3.42 4.88 -3.24
C ASP A 48 4.47 3.82 -3.08
N ASP A 49 4.10 2.72 -2.48
CA ASP A 49 5.00 1.61 -2.24
C ASP A 49 5.39 0.94 -3.56
N GLU A 50 4.47 0.78 -4.49
CA GLU A 50 4.79 0.32 -5.85
C GLU A 50 5.61 1.35 -6.62
N GLU A 51 5.34 2.63 -6.46
CA GLU A 51 6.07 3.68 -7.10
C GLU A 51 7.48 3.85 -6.53
N THR A 52 7.67 3.63 -5.24
CA THR A 52 8.99 3.60 -4.62
C THR A 52 9.71 2.28 -4.89
N SER A 53 9.03 1.15 -5.00
CA SER A 53 9.61 -0.13 -5.43
C SER A 53 9.95 -0.13 -6.92
N THR A 54 9.13 0.55 -7.74
CA THR A 54 9.39 0.83 -9.16
C THR A 54 10.18 2.11 -9.37
N GLY A 55 10.34 2.91 -8.36
CA GLY A 55 10.88 4.29 -8.35
C GLY A 55 12.30 4.48 -8.85
N GLY A 56 12.91 3.57 -9.18
CA GLY A 56 13.83 3.51 -10.25
C GLY A 56 13.34 2.41 -11.14
N PHE A 57 12.50 2.68 -12.08
CA PHE A 57 12.23 1.78 -13.16
C PHE A 57 13.57 1.22 -13.65
N VAL A 58 14.00 0.21 -12.95
CA VAL A 58 15.24 -0.46 -13.26
C VAL A 58 14.84 -1.56 -14.21
N PRO A 59 15.30 -1.53 -15.46
CA PRO A 59 15.01 -2.59 -16.41
C PRO A 59 15.22 -3.95 -15.77
N GLY A 60 14.42 -4.94 -16.10
CA GLY A 60 14.42 -6.29 -15.53
C GLY A 60 15.77 -7.02 -15.41
N LEU A 61 16.83 -6.45 -15.95
CA LEU A 61 18.24 -6.82 -15.75
C LEU A 61 18.71 -6.72 -14.29
N LEU A 62 18.00 -5.98 -13.46
CA LEU A 62 18.35 -5.78 -12.05
C LEU A 62 17.50 -6.64 -11.09
N HIS A 63 16.55 -7.40 -11.60
CA HIS A 63 15.83 -8.38 -10.82
C HIS A 63 16.71 -9.60 -10.58
N SER A 64 16.94 -9.93 -9.32
CA SER A 64 17.74 -11.09 -8.95
C SER A 64 17.00 -12.43 -9.10
N SER A 65 15.74 -12.41 -9.49
CA SER A 65 14.94 -13.61 -9.71
C SER A 65 15.48 -14.39 -10.92
N GLN A 66 15.80 -15.63 -10.72
CA GLN A 66 16.14 -16.56 -11.80
C GLN A 66 14.90 -17.20 -12.42
N ASP A 67 13.72 -16.91 -11.89
CA ASP A 67 12.47 -17.42 -12.40
C ASP A 67 12.03 -16.66 -13.66
N VAL A 68 11.73 -17.44 -14.72
CA VAL A 68 11.41 -16.89 -16.05
C VAL A 68 10.12 -16.07 -16.04
N PHE A 69 9.10 -16.50 -15.29
CA PHE A 69 7.84 -15.76 -15.19
C PHE A 69 8.06 -14.45 -14.44
N SER A 70 8.54 -14.50 -13.21
CA SER A 70 8.72 -13.33 -12.36
C SER A 70 9.69 -12.32 -12.95
N ASN A 71 10.77 -12.78 -13.59
CA ASN A 71 11.75 -11.90 -14.25
C ASN A 71 11.15 -11.07 -15.40
N ASN A 72 10.19 -11.65 -16.13
CA ASN A 72 9.59 -10.98 -17.28
C ASN A 72 8.30 -10.21 -16.96
N THR A 73 7.66 -10.48 -15.82
CA THR A 73 6.39 -9.84 -15.46
C THR A 73 6.51 -8.73 -14.44
N SER A 74 7.55 -8.72 -13.60
CA SER A 74 7.71 -7.79 -12.46
C SER A 74 7.53 -6.31 -12.81
N TYR A 75 8.00 -5.88 -13.97
CA TYR A 75 7.88 -4.50 -14.44
C TYR A 75 6.76 -4.30 -15.43
N THR A 76 6.59 -5.25 -16.34
CA THR A 76 5.65 -5.14 -17.45
C THR A 76 4.20 -5.18 -16.97
N PHE A 77 3.92 -5.91 -15.89
CA PHE A 77 2.58 -5.99 -15.33
C PHE A 77 2.29 -4.95 -14.25
N SER A 78 3.29 -4.17 -13.81
CA SER A 78 3.13 -3.15 -12.79
C SER A 78 2.18 -2.03 -13.20
N ILE A 79 2.08 -1.71 -14.49
CA ILE A 79 1.16 -0.68 -15.00
C ILE A 79 -0.31 -1.00 -14.68
N ALA A 80 -0.68 -2.27 -14.60
CA ALA A 80 -2.04 -2.73 -14.32
C ALA A 80 -2.23 -3.17 -12.85
N TYR A 81 -1.30 -2.82 -11.95
CA TYR A 81 -1.30 -3.23 -10.55
C TYR A 81 -1.48 -4.74 -10.34
N PHE A 82 -0.85 -5.50 -11.20
CA PHE A 82 -0.95 -6.96 -11.19
C PHE A 82 -0.39 -7.54 -9.88
N LYS A 83 -1.19 -8.37 -9.23
CA LYS A 83 -0.82 -9.17 -8.06
C LYS A 83 -0.71 -10.63 -8.47
N SER A 84 0.47 -11.21 -8.29
CA SER A 84 0.69 -12.64 -8.60
C SER A 84 -0.33 -13.49 -7.84
N ARG A 85 -1.02 -14.37 -8.57
CA ARG A 85 -2.07 -15.26 -8.04
C ARG A 85 -3.23 -14.55 -7.33
N GLY A 86 -3.40 -13.24 -7.53
CA GLY A 86 -4.39 -12.42 -6.86
C GLY A 86 -4.13 -12.19 -5.37
N LEU A 87 -2.93 -12.47 -4.89
CA LEU A 87 -2.58 -12.37 -3.48
C LEU A 87 -2.31 -10.92 -3.07
N ASP A 88 -2.87 -10.51 -1.96
CA ASP A 88 -2.57 -9.21 -1.33
C ASP A 88 -1.13 -9.20 -0.78
N SER A 89 -0.53 -8.01 -0.69
CA SER A 89 0.83 -7.83 -0.16
C SER A 89 0.98 -8.26 1.31
N LYS A 90 -0.11 -8.39 2.06
CA LYS A 90 -0.09 -8.95 3.42
C LYS A 90 0.34 -10.43 3.45
N TYR A 91 0.27 -11.11 2.33
CA TYR A 91 0.71 -12.50 2.17
C TYR A 91 2.15 -12.62 1.62
N GLN A 92 2.91 -11.54 1.64
CA GLN A 92 4.32 -11.50 1.24
C GLN A 92 5.20 -11.15 2.44
N THR A 93 6.17 -11.98 2.75
CA THR A 93 7.19 -11.67 3.74
C THR A 93 8.27 -10.79 3.13
N VAL A 94 8.55 -9.64 3.73
CA VAL A 94 9.67 -8.76 3.35
C VAL A 94 10.59 -8.57 4.54
N ALA A 95 11.87 -8.87 4.36
CA ALA A 95 12.88 -8.78 5.41
C ALA A 95 14.08 -7.92 4.98
N ILE A 96 14.77 -7.35 5.95
CA ILE A 96 16.08 -6.70 5.78
C ILE A 96 17.06 -7.35 6.76
N ASN A 97 18.15 -7.93 6.25
CA ASN A 97 19.10 -8.77 6.99
C ASN A 97 18.41 -9.95 7.74
N GLY A 98 17.23 -10.38 7.27
CA GLY A 98 16.44 -11.42 7.91
C GLY A 98 15.48 -10.93 9.00
N LEU A 99 15.44 -9.63 9.32
CA LEU A 99 14.41 -9.02 10.17
C LEU A 99 13.21 -8.65 9.33
N GLU A 100 12.01 -9.11 9.69
CA GLU A 100 10.77 -8.79 8.98
C GLU A 100 10.39 -7.32 9.14
N MET A 101 10.04 -6.68 8.01
CA MET A 101 9.73 -5.25 7.90
C MET A 101 8.22 -4.97 7.78
N GLU A 102 7.41 -5.92 8.19
CA GLU A 102 5.95 -5.78 8.21
C GLU A 102 5.53 -4.64 9.17
N ASN A 103 4.68 -3.74 8.70
CA ASN A 103 3.92 -2.85 9.56
C ASN A 103 2.76 -3.64 10.18
N LEU A 104 2.73 -3.78 11.50
CA LEU A 104 1.79 -4.67 12.19
C LEU A 104 0.33 -4.20 12.15
N VAL A 105 0.06 -2.95 11.78
CA VAL A 105 -1.30 -2.43 11.58
C VAL A 105 -1.85 -2.82 10.21
N THR A 106 -1.04 -2.68 9.16
CA THR A 106 -1.46 -2.95 7.79
C THR A 106 -1.21 -4.38 7.33
N GLY A 107 -0.35 -5.11 8.04
CA GLY A 107 0.04 -6.49 7.70
C GLY A 107 1.02 -6.59 6.52
N ARG A 108 1.69 -5.51 6.13
CA ARG A 108 2.60 -5.48 4.97
C ARG A 108 3.77 -4.55 5.18
N ALA A 109 4.81 -4.70 4.37
CA ALA A 109 5.99 -3.83 4.42
C ALA A 109 5.68 -2.43 3.85
N SER A 110 6.21 -1.39 4.49
CA SER A 110 6.15 -0.01 4.01
C SER A 110 7.40 0.31 3.18
N TYR A 111 7.33 0.11 1.87
CA TYR A 111 8.45 0.37 0.95
C TYR A 111 8.86 1.85 0.90
N SER A 112 7.99 2.77 1.30
CA SER A 112 8.30 4.19 1.48
C SER A 112 9.47 4.44 2.42
N GLN A 113 9.70 3.57 3.42
CA GLN A 113 10.79 3.69 4.38
C GLN A 113 12.19 3.67 3.73
N TRP A 114 12.36 3.01 2.58
CA TRP A 114 13.61 3.00 1.80
C TRP A 114 13.46 3.47 0.36
N GLY A 115 12.39 4.19 0.09
CA GLY A 115 12.14 4.80 -1.21
C GLY A 115 13.32 5.69 -1.65
N GLY A 116 13.72 5.60 -2.91
CA GLY A 116 14.87 6.35 -3.43
C GLY A 116 16.25 5.75 -3.18
N LEU A 117 16.36 4.68 -2.39
CA LEU A 117 17.62 4.01 -2.05
C LEU A 117 17.91 2.77 -2.92
N ASN A 118 17.42 2.74 -4.13
CA ASN A 118 17.44 1.58 -5.04
C ASN A 118 18.84 0.98 -5.27
N ARG A 119 19.90 1.75 -5.10
CA ARG A 119 21.27 1.25 -5.29
C ARG A 119 21.70 0.33 -4.15
N VAL A 120 21.29 0.64 -2.93
CA VAL A 120 21.65 -0.15 -1.74
C VAL A 120 20.70 -1.33 -1.53
N PHE A 121 19.44 -1.22 -1.96
CA PHE A 121 18.45 -2.32 -1.93
C PHE A 121 18.32 -3.04 -3.27
N ARG A 122 19.38 -3.11 -4.06
CA ARG A 122 19.33 -3.54 -5.47
C ARG A 122 19.23 -5.06 -5.66
N TRP A 123 19.77 -5.85 -4.77
CA TRP A 123 19.94 -7.29 -4.93
C TRP A 123 19.27 -8.06 -3.80
N PRO A 124 17.93 -8.16 -3.80
CA PRO A 124 17.26 -8.98 -2.80
C PRO A 124 17.45 -10.48 -3.08
N GLU A 125 17.45 -11.26 -2.03
CA GLU A 125 17.17 -12.69 -2.08
C GLU A 125 15.66 -12.87 -2.22
N ASN A 126 15.20 -13.37 -3.36
CA ASN A 126 13.78 -13.63 -3.61
C ASN A 126 13.49 -15.12 -3.54
N VAL A 127 12.53 -15.47 -2.71
CA VAL A 127 11.96 -16.80 -2.60
C VAL A 127 10.53 -16.75 -3.14
N LEU A 128 10.30 -17.50 -4.20
CA LEU A 128 9.03 -17.46 -4.92
C LEU A 128 7.98 -18.33 -4.25
N ASN A 129 6.79 -17.79 -4.13
CA ASN A 129 5.60 -18.51 -3.69
C ASN A 129 5.85 -19.34 -2.42
N LEU A 130 5.46 -20.60 -2.41
CA LEU A 130 5.52 -21.51 -1.27
C LEU A 130 6.90 -22.15 -1.01
N ASN A 131 7.93 -21.77 -1.74
CA ASN A 131 9.27 -22.32 -1.53
C ASN A 131 9.83 -21.94 -0.14
N PRO A 132 10.70 -22.77 0.46
CA PRO A 132 11.29 -22.50 1.76
C PRO A 132 12.32 -21.37 1.69
N ALA A 133 12.15 -20.35 2.54
CA ALA A 133 13.13 -19.29 2.73
C ALA A 133 14.16 -19.66 3.79
N THR A 134 15.34 -19.02 3.73
CA THR A 134 16.43 -19.24 4.70
C THR A 134 16.35 -18.30 5.90
N PHE A 135 15.52 -17.28 5.83
CA PHE A 135 15.46 -16.15 6.76
C PHE A 135 14.09 -15.94 7.40
N ALA A 136 13.07 -16.68 6.96
CA ALA A 136 11.70 -16.63 7.48
C ALA A 136 10.95 -17.92 7.16
N PHE A 137 9.81 -18.15 7.81
CA PHE A 137 8.88 -19.21 7.38
C PHE A 137 8.42 -18.97 5.94
N GLY A 138 8.14 -17.69 5.59
CA GLY A 138 7.67 -17.27 4.28
C GLY A 138 6.17 -17.46 4.11
N ASP A 139 5.54 -16.52 3.41
CA ASP A 139 4.11 -16.46 3.16
C ASP A 139 3.73 -16.99 1.77
N PHE A 140 2.44 -16.99 1.45
CA PHE A 140 1.85 -17.54 0.22
C PHE A 140 2.33 -16.87 -1.07
N ALA A 141 2.65 -15.56 -1.03
CA ALA A 141 3.22 -14.82 -2.14
C ALA A 141 4.76 -14.84 -2.18
N GLY A 142 5.38 -15.62 -1.29
CA GLY A 142 6.82 -15.75 -1.18
C GLY A 142 7.47 -14.84 -0.15
N ALA A 143 8.79 -14.75 -0.20
CA ALA A 143 9.58 -13.95 0.73
C ALA A 143 10.72 -13.24 0.00
N THR A 144 11.02 -12.01 0.44
CA THR A 144 12.10 -11.18 -0.10
C THR A 144 12.97 -10.69 1.04
N ASN A 145 14.30 -10.84 0.93
CA ASN A 145 15.25 -10.37 1.94
C ASN A 145 16.29 -9.45 1.30
N TYR A 146 16.37 -8.23 1.78
CA TYR A 146 17.40 -7.26 1.37
C TYR A 146 18.58 -7.33 2.31
N SER A 147 19.79 -7.15 1.79
CA SER A 147 20.99 -7.04 2.61
C SER A 147 21.45 -5.60 2.69
N THR A 148 21.61 -5.09 3.93
CA THR A 148 22.22 -3.79 4.22
C THR A 148 23.63 -3.93 4.79
N ARG A 149 24.19 -5.13 4.77
CA ARG A 149 25.52 -5.45 5.26
C ARG A 149 26.60 -4.69 4.46
N ALA A 150 27.40 -3.87 5.12
CA ALA A 150 28.33 -2.95 4.46
C ALA A 150 29.40 -3.68 3.63
N SER A 151 29.85 -4.85 4.08
CA SER A 151 30.84 -5.66 3.36
C SER A 151 30.30 -6.32 2.08
N SER A 152 28.96 -6.41 1.94
CA SER A 152 28.35 -6.98 0.74
C SER A 152 28.46 -6.05 -0.48
N TYR A 153 28.70 -4.76 -0.27
CA TYR A 153 28.88 -3.80 -1.34
C TYR A 153 30.34 -3.80 -1.82
N ARG A 154 30.51 -3.96 -3.14
CA ARG A 154 31.83 -3.79 -3.74
C ARG A 154 32.30 -2.35 -3.62
N LYS A 155 33.64 -2.16 -3.45
CA LYS A 155 34.23 -0.83 -3.43
C LYS A 155 33.84 -0.04 -4.69
N GLN A 156 33.17 1.10 -4.50
CA GLN A 156 32.70 1.93 -5.60
C GLN A 156 32.27 3.33 -5.14
N ILE A 157 32.33 4.25 -6.09
CA ILE A 157 31.58 5.50 -6.06
C ILE A 157 30.57 5.43 -7.20
N HIS A 158 29.33 5.74 -6.92
CA HIS A 158 28.26 5.72 -7.93
C HIS A 158 27.44 7.00 -7.85
N ALA A 159 27.20 7.62 -9.00
CA ALA A 159 26.32 8.77 -9.14
C ALA A 159 25.29 8.46 -10.23
N ASN A 160 24.05 8.86 -10.03
CA ASN A 160 22.98 8.73 -10.99
C ASN A 160 22.16 10.02 -11.02
N TYR A 161 21.80 10.45 -12.22
CA TYR A 161 20.77 11.46 -12.46
C TYR A 161 19.69 10.89 -13.37
N SER A 162 18.44 11.18 -13.04
CA SER A 162 17.32 10.67 -13.83
C SER A 162 16.21 11.70 -14.00
N LEU A 163 15.56 11.61 -15.16
CA LEU A 163 14.35 12.35 -15.53
C LEU A 163 13.19 11.37 -15.67
N SER A 164 12.01 11.78 -15.26
CA SER A 164 10.77 11.00 -15.36
C SER A 164 9.58 11.96 -15.49
N ASN A 165 8.47 11.48 -16.04
CA ASN A 165 7.20 12.20 -16.09
C ASN A 165 6.11 11.49 -15.28
N ARG A 166 6.50 10.69 -14.28
CA ARG A 166 5.58 9.93 -13.45
C ARG A 166 5.31 10.68 -12.13
N SER A 167 5.80 10.21 -11.00
CA SER A 167 5.56 10.79 -9.69
C SER A 167 6.48 11.95 -9.34
N TYR A 168 7.65 11.98 -9.95
CA TYR A 168 8.63 13.05 -9.82
C TYR A 168 9.27 13.31 -11.20
N ASN A 169 9.83 14.51 -11.39
CA ASN A 169 10.47 14.86 -12.64
C ASN A 169 11.97 14.61 -12.60
N ASN A 170 12.61 14.82 -11.45
CA ASN A 170 14.05 14.78 -11.32
C ASN A 170 14.45 13.90 -10.13
N ARG A 171 15.56 13.18 -10.30
CA ARG A 171 16.21 12.41 -9.26
C ARG A 171 17.71 12.53 -9.36
N LEU A 172 18.37 12.77 -8.22
CA LEU A 172 19.80 12.68 -8.07
C LEU A 172 20.12 11.67 -6.98
N MET A 173 21.06 10.75 -7.24
CA MET A 173 21.50 9.77 -6.24
C MET A 173 23.02 9.65 -6.26
N PHE A 174 23.61 9.54 -5.08
CA PHE A 174 25.01 9.28 -4.86
C PHE A 174 25.18 8.10 -3.90
N THR A 175 26.12 7.19 -4.19
CA THR A 175 26.43 6.04 -3.33
C THR A 175 27.93 5.84 -3.25
N TYR A 176 28.43 5.62 -2.03
CA TYR A 176 29.81 5.25 -1.74
C TYR A 176 29.83 3.90 -1.02
N ALA A 177 30.78 3.05 -1.35
CA ALA A 177 31.10 1.84 -0.60
C ALA A 177 32.61 1.62 -0.56
N SER A 178 33.14 1.38 0.62
CA SER A 178 34.59 1.10 0.81
C SER A 178 34.97 -0.33 0.38
N GLY A 179 34.00 -1.24 0.35
CA GLY A 179 34.27 -2.68 0.43
C GLY A 179 34.87 -3.07 1.78
N LEU A 180 35.14 -4.34 1.98
CA LEU A 180 35.82 -4.81 3.18
C LEU A 180 37.29 -4.39 3.15
N MET A 181 37.71 -3.60 4.13
CA MET A 181 39.09 -3.07 4.28
C MET A 181 39.95 -4.07 5.05
N LYS A 182 41.29 -3.97 4.92
CA LYS A 182 42.25 -4.87 5.58
C LYS A 182 42.16 -4.86 7.11
N ASN A 183 41.67 -3.79 7.70
CA ASN A 183 41.46 -3.66 9.15
C ASN A 183 40.08 -4.24 9.61
N GLY A 184 39.39 -4.94 8.75
CA GLY A 184 38.10 -5.57 9.04
C GLY A 184 36.91 -4.62 9.08
N TRP A 185 37.04 -3.36 8.68
CA TRP A 185 35.94 -2.41 8.54
C TRP A 185 35.37 -2.40 7.12
N ALA A 186 34.07 -2.20 7.00
CA ALA A 186 33.39 -1.84 5.76
C ALA A 186 32.41 -0.71 6.02
N VAL A 187 32.29 0.23 5.10
CA VAL A 187 31.35 1.35 5.19
C VAL A 187 30.66 1.52 3.85
N ALA A 188 29.35 1.71 3.89
CA ALA A 188 28.55 2.09 2.73
C ALA A 188 27.62 3.25 3.09
N ALA A 189 27.49 4.21 2.18
CA ALA A 189 26.61 5.36 2.35
C ALA A 189 25.92 5.69 1.02
N SER A 190 24.67 6.11 1.09
CA SER A 190 23.91 6.57 -0.07
C SER A 190 23.01 7.73 0.30
N ALA A 191 22.84 8.66 -0.62
CA ALA A 191 21.87 9.74 -0.49
C ALA A 191 21.17 9.95 -1.84
N SER A 192 19.90 10.29 -1.81
CA SER A 192 19.16 10.68 -3.02
C SER A 192 18.16 11.78 -2.74
N THR A 193 17.83 12.51 -3.79
CA THR A 193 16.69 13.45 -3.78
C THR A 193 15.83 13.23 -5.00
N ARG A 194 14.53 13.40 -4.84
CA ARG A 194 13.51 13.32 -5.90
C ARG A 194 12.60 14.51 -5.77
N PHE A 195 12.34 15.19 -6.85
CA PHE A 195 11.49 16.38 -6.82
C PHE A 195 10.78 16.60 -8.15
N GLY A 196 9.63 17.22 -8.08
CA GLY A 196 8.83 17.63 -9.21
C GLY A 196 7.60 18.39 -8.76
N SER A 197 7.17 19.31 -9.60
CA SER A 197 5.93 20.06 -9.45
C SER A 197 5.16 20.02 -10.77
N ASN A 198 3.82 20.06 -10.69
CA ASN A 198 2.96 19.97 -11.87
C ASN A 198 3.35 18.75 -12.72
N LEU A 199 3.27 17.57 -12.11
CA LEU A 199 3.61 16.32 -12.76
C LEU A 199 2.77 16.15 -14.03
N SER A 200 3.38 15.63 -15.09
CA SER A 200 2.92 15.75 -16.50
C SER A 200 1.49 15.27 -16.78
N TYR A 201 0.87 14.50 -15.87
CA TYR A 201 -0.47 13.95 -16.05
C TYR A 201 -1.49 14.47 -15.04
N VAL A 202 -1.07 14.84 -13.82
CA VAL A 202 -1.98 15.17 -12.74
C VAL A 202 -1.76 16.59 -12.27
N ASP A 203 -2.68 17.46 -12.59
CA ASP A 203 -2.62 18.84 -12.17
C ASP A 203 -2.73 19.03 -10.64
N GLY A 204 -2.08 20.08 -10.14
CA GLY A 204 -2.02 20.39 -8.72
C GLY A 204 -1.23 19.37 -7.89
N SER A 205 -0.46 18.49 -8.55
CA SER A 205 0.39 17.52 -7.87
C SER A 205 1.84 18.01 -7.73
N SER A 206 2.47 17.61 -6.65
CA SER A 206 3.88 17.90 -6.34
C SER A 206 4.51 16.73 -5.60
N TYR A 207 5.81 16.60 -5.71
CA TYR A 207 6.59 15.60 -5.01
C TYR A 207 7.93 16.17 -4.56
N LEU A 208 8.26 15.99 -3.30
CA LEU A 208 9.58 16.26 -2.73
C LEU A 208 9.98 15.09 -1.83
N GLY A 209 11.10 14.47 -2.12
CA GLY A 209 11.61 13.37 -1.31
C GLY A 209 13.14 13.43 -1.19
N GLY A 210 13.63 13.21 0.01
CA GLY A 210 15.03 12.96 0.32
C GLY A 210 15.20 11.52 0.79
N SER A 211 16.40 10.95 0.66
CA SER A 211 16.67 9.63 1.25
C SER A 211 18.13 9.54 1.62
N TYR A 212 18.40 8.86 2.71
CA TYR A 212 19.74 8.61 3.18
C TYR A 212 19.89 7.17 3.69
N PHE A 213 21.11 6.65 3.57
CA PHE A 213 21.49 5.34 4.05
C PHE A 213 22.95 5.39 4.50
N VAL A 214 23.23 4.83 5.65
CA VAL A 214 24.59 4.61 6.15
C VAL A 214 24.65 3.22 6.76
N SER A 215 25.66 2.46 6.40
CA SER A 215 25.94 1.16 6.99
C SER A 215 27.43 1.04 7.32
N ALA A 216 27.73 0.58 8.50
CA ALA A 216 29.09 0.32 8.97
C ALA A 216 29.17 -1.08 9.56
N GLU A 217 30.14 -1.84 9.11
CA GLU A 217 30.39 -3.20 9.57
C GLU A 217 31.80 -3.33 10.12
N LYS A 218 31.93 -4.03 11.24
CA LYS A 218 33.19 -4.50 11.78
C LYS A 218 33.22 -6.02 11.75
N GLN A 219 34.05 -6.57 10.94
CA GLN A 219 34.47 -7.96 11.01
C GLN A 219 35.59 -8.11 12.04
N PHE A 220 35.34 -8.82 13.13
CA PHE A 220 36.30 -9.00 14.21
C PHE A 220 37.33 -10.07 13.84
N ASN A 221 36.87 -11.14 13.20
CA ASN A 221 37.67 -12.25 12.68
C ASN A 221 36.89 -12.92 11.52
N SER A 222 37.31 -14.11 11.07
CA SER A 222 36.65 -14.87 10.01
C SER A 222 35.20 -15.26 10.34
N GLU A 223 34.88 -15.43 11.62
CA GLU A 223 33.60 -15.96 12.10
C GLU A 223 32.60 -14.91 12.56
N HIS A 224 33.07 -13.77 13.07
CA HIS A 224 32.22 -12.78 13.77
C HIS A 224 32.22 -11.43 13.09
N ALA A 225 31.05 -10.91 12.80
CA ALA A 225 30.86 -9.54 12.32
C ALA A 225 29.65 -8.87 12.97
N LEU A 226 29.74 -7.55 13.14
CA LEU A 226 28.67 -6.68 13.63
C LEU A 226 28.45 -5.56 12.62
N ASN A 227 27.22 -5.34 12.21
CA ASN A 227 26.84 -4.31 11.24
C ASN A 227 25.74 -3.42 11.81
N LEU A 228 25.92 -2.12 11.75
CA LEU A 228 24.90 -1.12 12.03
C LEU A 228 24.49 -0.44 10.74
N SER A 229 23.20 -0.46 10.45
CA SER A 229 22.59 0.24 9.30
C SER A 229 21.56 1.24 9.78
N VAL A 230 21.56 2.43 9.20
CA VAL A 230 20.59 3.49 9.46
C VAL A 230 20.11 4.06 8.13
N TRP A 231 18.82 4.22 7.96
CA TRP A 231 18.27 4.83 6.75
C TRP A 231 16.92 5.51 7.01
N GLY A 232 16.54 6.38 6.09
CA GLY A 232 15.24 7.02 6.09
C GLY A 232 14.97 7.70 4.76
N SER A 233 13.68 7.88 4.46
CA SER A 233 13.21 8.45 3.20
C SER A 233 12.08 9.45 3.44
N PRO A 234 12.38 10.64 4.01
CA PRO A 234 11.36 11.69 4.16
C PRO A 234 10.77 12.06 2.79
N THR A 235 9.44 12.10 2.73
CA THR A 235 8.70 12.47 1.52
C THR A 235 7.52 13.37 1.83
N GLN A 236 7.26 14.31 0.95
CA GLN A 236 6.04 15.13 0.92
C GLN A 236 5.50 15.13 -0.50
N ARG A 237 4.21 14.87 -0.64
CA ARG A 237 3.58 14.83 -1.95
C ARG A 237 2.11 15.22 -1.88
N SER A 238 1.62 15.81 -2.96
CA SER A 238 0.20 16.06 -3.17
C SER A 238 -0.49 14.79 -3.66
N LEU A 239 -1.72 14.57 -3.21
CA LEU A 239 -2.53 13.41 -3.60
C LEU A 239 -3.55 13.78 -4.67
N GLN A 240 -3.82 12.83 -5.56
CA GLN A 240 -4.94 12.84 -6.48
C GLN A 240 -6.12 12.09 -5.83
N SER A 241 -7.35 12.52 -6.11
CA SER A 241 -8.56 11.74 -5.88
C SER A 241 -9.05 11.15 -7.19
N ASN A 242 -9.60 9.97 -7.12
CA ASN A 242 -10.32 9.38 -8.23
C ASN A 242 -11.77 9.86 -8.28
N SER A 243 -12.33 9.89 -9.47
CA SER A 243 -13.66 10.38 -9.74
C SER A 243 -14.51 9.36 -10.50
N THR A 244 -15.75 9.72 -10.77
CA THR A 244 -16.69 8.93 -11.58
C THR A 244 -16.42 9.13 -13.06
N GLN A 245 -16.96 8.25 -13.90
CA GLN A 245 -16.85 8.41 -15.34
C GLN A 245 -17.46 9.72 -15.84
N GLU A 246 -18.59 10.15 -15.26
CA GLU A 246 -19.20 11.45 -15.56
C GLU A 246 -18.22 12.62 -15.44
N VAL A 247 -17.45 12.66 -14.36
CA VAL A 247 -16.46 13.72 -14.15
C VAL A 247 -15.35 13.66 -15.19
N TYR A 248 -14.87 12.47 -15.54
CA TYR A 248 -13.87 12.31 -16.59
C TYR A 248 -14.38 12.70 -17.98
N ASP A 249 -15.64 12.39 -18.29
CA ASP A 249 -16.27 12.76 -19.55
C ASP A 249 -16.47 14.28 -19.64
N LEU A 250 -16.95 14.92 -18.58
CA LEU A 250 -17.15 16.37 -18.50
C LEU A 250 -15.84 17.15 -18.60
N THR A 251 -14.77 16.64 -18.03
CA THR A 251 -13.45 17.29 -18.07
C THR A 251 -12.64 16.93 -19.30
N GLY A 252 -12.96 15.83 -19.98
CA GLY A 252 -12.16 15.24 -21.06
C GLY A 252 -10.80 14.72 -20.57
N ASP A 253 -10.63 14.51 -19.25
CA ASP A 253 -9.35 14.15 -18.64
C ASP A 253 -9.52 13.04 -17.60
N HIS A 254 -8.94 11.87 -17.87
CA HIS A 254 -8.91 10.72 -16.94
C HIS A 254 -7.99 10.94 -15.72
N TYR A 255 -7.24 12.04 -15.69
CA TYR A 255 -6.32 12.40 -14.61
C TYR A 255 -6.78 13.61 -13.82
N TYR A 256 -8.03 14.01 -14.02
CA TYR A 256 -8.64 15.08 -13.24
C TYR A 256 -8.40 14.89 -11.75
N ASN A 257 -8.09 15.98 -11.06
CA ASN A 257 -7.80 16.01 -9.63
C ASN A 257 -8.64 17.09 -8.93
N ALA A 258 -9.60 16.66 -8.14
CA ALA A 258 -10.48 17.53 -7.38
C ALA A 258 -9.83 18.15 -6.12
N ASN A 259 -8.59 17.79 -5.79
CA ASN A 259 -7.97 18.17 -4.53
C ASN A 259 -7.27 19.52 -4.55
N TRP A 260 -7.23 20.24 -5.65
CA TRP A 260 -6.49 21.49 -5.77
C TRP A 260 -7.32 22.65 -6.36
N GLY A 261 -6.85 23.85 -6.15
CA GLY A 261 -7.36 25.06 -6.76
C GLY A 261 -6.30 26.17 -6.71
N TRP A 262 -6.57 27.26 -7.42
CA TRP A 262 -5.71 28.43 -7.39
C TRP A 262 -5.89 29.21 -6.08
N TYR A 263 -4.78 29.62 -5.48
CA TYR A 263 -4.75 30.53 -4.33
C TYR A 263 -3.53 31.43 -4.42
N ASN A 264 -3.74 32.75 -4.43
CA ASN A 264 -2.67 33.76 -4.61
C ASN A 264 -1.77 33.51 -5.83
N GLY A 265 -2.33 33.00 -6.93
CA GLY A 265 -1.60 32.71 -8.16
C GLY A 265 -0.80 31.41 -8.16
N GLU A 266 -0.89 30.61 -7.09
CA GLU A 266 -0.24 29.31 -6.98
C GLU A 266 -1.25 28.16 -6.92
N LYS A 267 -0.87 26.98 -7.43
CA LYS A 267 -1.67 25.75 -7.30
C LYS A 267 -1.55 25.22 -5.88
N ARG A 268 -2.62 25.29 -5.09
CA ARG A 268 -2.68 24.76 -3.73
C ARG A 268 -3.51 23.49 -3.70
N ASN A 269 -2.90 22.40 -3.21
CA ASN A 269 -3.57 21.13 -3.02
C ASN A 269 -3.98 20.97 -1.54
N ALA A 270 -5.22 20.51 -1.31
CA ALA A 270 -5.77 20.31 0.03
C ALA A 270 -5.29 18.99 0.67
N ARG A 271 -4.82 18.03 -0.15
CA ARG A 271 -4.41 16.69 0.32
C ARG A 271 -2.92 16.49 0.09
N ILE A 272 -2.13 16.75 1.12
CA ILE A 272 -0.68 16.60 1.11
C ILE A 272 -0.33 15.50 2.10
N ARG A 273 0.38 14.46 1.63
CA ARG A 273 0.94 13.42 2.50
C ARG A 273 2.39 13.72 2.79
N THR A 274 2.74 13.65 4.07
CA THR A 274 4.11 13.75 4.55
C THR A 274 4.45 12.47 5.31
N THR A 275 5.58 11.84 4.99
CA THR A 275 6.03 10.59 5.63
C THR A 275 7.50 10.70 6.00
N TYR A 276 7.83 10.33 7.22
CA TYR A 276 9.21 10.18 7.66
C TYR A 276 9.31 9.09 8.75
N GLU A 277 9.91 7.98 8.41
CA GLU A 277 9.98 6.75 9.22
C GLU A 277 11.39 6.17 9.18
N PRO A 278 12.37 6.75 9.91
CA PRO A 278 13.73 6.25 9.96
C PRO A 278 13.83 4.88 10.61
N VAL A 279 14.76 4.08 10.13
CA VAL A 279 15.03 2.72 10.60
C VAL A 279 16.49 2.62 11.07
N PHE A 280 16.67 1.98 12.23
CA PHE A 280 17.95 1.60 12.80
C PHE A 280 17.99 0.08 12.91
N LEU A 281 19.03 -0.54 12.38
CA LEU A 281 19.17 -2.00 12.37
C LEU A 281 20.60 -2.39 12.75
N LEU A 282 20.72 -3.06 13.89
CA LEU A 282 21.95 -3.69 14.35
C LEU A 282 21.87 -5.18 14.03
N SER A 283 22.86 -5.69 13.28
CA SER A 283 22.91 -7.09 12.84
C SER A 283 24.22 -7.74 13.27
N TYR A 284 24.14 -8.84 13.95
CA TYR A 284 25.27 -9.69 14.29
C TYR A 284 25.27 -10.94 13.41
N TYR A 285 26.43 -11.27 12.86
CA TYR A 285 26.64 -12.43 12.01
C TYR A 285 27.69 -13.33 12.65
N PHE A 286 27.34 -14.61 12.76
CA PHE A 286 28.27 -15.65 13.18
C PHE A 286 28.28 -16.76 12.16
N THR A 287 29.46 -17.08 11.61
CA THR A 287 29.67 -18.15 10.66
C THR A 287 30.99 -18.83 11.01
N PRO A 288 30.97 -20.00 11.69
CA PRO A 288 32.19 -20.70 12.07
C PRO A 288 32.99 -21.15 10.84
N ASP A 289 34.29 -21.31 10.97
CA ASP A 289 35.20 -21.61 9.88
C ASP A 289 34.85 -22.91 9.11
N ASN A 290 34.14 -23.84 9.74
CA ASN A 290 33.63 -25.04 9.07
C ASN A 290 32.40 -24.83 8.18
N ASN A 291 31.84 -23.61 8.16
CA ASN A 291 30.64 -23.22 7.40
C ASN A 291 29.39 -24.11 7.60
N LYS A 292 29.36 -24.92 8.66
CA LYS A 292 28.19 -25.81 8.93
C LYS A 292 27.04 -25.12 9.61
N MET A 293 27.26 -23.93 10.15
CA MET A 293 26.25 -23.12 10.82
C MET A 293 26.37 -21.65 10.42
N GLN A 294 25.27 -20.98 10.29
CA GLN A 294 25.19 -19.53 10.13
C GLN A 294 24.12 -19.02 11.07
N LEU A 295 24.45 -18.02 11.88
CA LEU A 295 23.53 -17.32 12.77
C LEU A 295 23.51 -15.86 12.38
N THR A 296 22.32 -15.31 12.22
CA THR A 296 22.10 -13.87 12.08
C THR A 296 21.14 -13.43 13.18
N ALA A 297 21.57 -12.50 14.01
CA ALA A 297 20.72 -11.92 15.04
C ALA A 297 20.59 -10.41 14.82
N ASN A 298 19.39 -9.89 14.93
CA ASN A 298 19.09 -8.51 14.64
C ASN A 298 18.32 -7.84 15.78
N LEU A 299 18.59 -6.56 15.97
CA LEU A 299 17.79 -5.65 16.78
C LEU A 299 17.49 -4.43 15.93
N GLY A 300 16.21 -4.20 15.67
CA GLY A 300 15.73 -3.11 14.82
C GLY A 300 14.77 -2.20 15.56
N THR A 301 14.80 -0.93 15.25
CA THR A 301 13.77 0.01 15.66
C THR A 301 13.42 0.94 14.51
N THR A 302 12.13 1.20 14.36
CA THR A 302 11.61 2.26 13.50
C THR A 302 10.65 3.12 14.31
N PHE A 303 10.67 4.40 14.04
CA PHE A 303 9.74 5.35 14.62
C PHE A 303 9.49 6.45 13.61
N GLY A 304 8.39 7.12 13.71
CA GLY A 304 8.16 8.20 12.76
C GLY A 304 6.71 8.64 12.68
N ARG A 305 6.50 9.45 11.68
CA ARG A 305 5.22 10.10 11.42
C ARG A 305 4.84 9.95 9.97
N GLN A 306 3.59 9.59 9.77
CA GLN A 306 2.87 9.79 8.52
C GLN A 306 1.71 10.74 8.78
N SER A 307 1.52 11.72 7.93
CA SER A 307 0.39 12.63 8.05
C SER A 307 -0.19 12.97 6.68
N THR A 308 -1.50 13.23 6.65
CA THR A 308 -2.21 13.60 5.42
C THR A 308 -3.17 14.73 5.72
N THR A 309 -3.05 15.85 4.98
CA THR A 309 -4.00 16.95 5.09
C THR A 309 -5.30 16.64 4.35
N SER A 310 -6.40 17.24 4.77
CA SER A 310 -7.72 17.14 4.14
C SER A 310 -8.57 18.35 4.46
N LEU A 311 -9.50 18.70 3.58
CA LEU A 311 -10.54 19.69 3.90
C LEU A 311 -11.51 19.12 4.95
N ASN A 312 -11.92 19.96 5.87
CA ASN A 312 -13.03 19.73 6.77
C ASN A 312 -13.91 20.99 6.83
N TRP A 313 -15.20 20.79 7.12
CA TRP A 313 -16.18 21.89 7.15
C TRP A 313 -17.30 21.56 8.12
N ALA A 314 -17.96 22.59 8.64
CA ALA A 314 -19.09 22.49 9.54
C ALA A 314 -20.17 23.48 9.15
N ASN A 315 -21.43 23.02 9.06
CA ASN A 315 -22.63 23.84 8.78
C ASN A 315 -22.60 24.61 7.45
N VAL A 316 -21.81 24.15 6.49
CA VAL A 316 -21.67 24.72 5.14
C VAL A 316 -21.59 23.62 4.10
N PRO A 317 -21.85 23.91 2.81
CA PRO A 317 -21.75 22.92 1.74
C PRO A 317 -20.36 22.32 1.61
N ASP A 318 -20.31 21.06 1.11
CA ASP A 318 -19.08 20.36 0.77
C ASP A 318 -18.27 21.18 -0.26
N PRO A 319 -17.03 21.58 0.04
CA PRO A 319 -16.23 22.42 -0.84
C PRO A 319 -15.57 21.66 -1.99
N ARG A 320 -15.72 20.35 -2.06
CA ARG A 320 -15.12 19.54 -3.12
C ARG A 320 -15.90 19.70 -4.42
N PRO A 321 -15.24 20.04 -5.52
CA PRO A 321 -15.93 20.26 -6.77
C PRO A 321 -16.63 19.00 -7.29
N ASP A 322 -16.01 17.81 -7.14
CA ASP A 322 -16.56 16.53 -7.59
C ASP A 322 -17.51 15.85 -6.60
N TYR A 323 -18.04 16.61 -5.63
CA TYR A 323 -19.11 16.12 -4.78
C TYR A 323 -20.37 15.88 -5.61
N TYR A 324 -21.05 14.74 -5.44
CA TYR A 324 -22.10 14.29 -6.34
C TYR A 324 -23.24 15.29 -6.54
N ARG A 325 -23.52 16.15 -5.53
CA ARG A 325 -24.53 17.22 -5.63
C ARG A 325 -24.09 18.40 -6.49
N ASN A 326 -22.84 18.44 -6.94
CA ASN A 326 -22.31 19.44 -7.87
C ASN A 326 -22.19 18.90 -9.30
N LEU A 327 -22.72 17.71 -9.56
CA LEU A 327 -22.65 17.07 -10.88
C LEU A 327 -23.99 17.20 -11.62
N PRO A 328 -23.99 17.30 -12.97
CA PRO A 328 -25.21 17.34 -13.77
C PRO A 328 -26.20 16.23 -13.47
N SER A 329 -25.71 15.00 -13.24
CA SER A 329 -26.54 13.83 -12.93
C SER A 329 -27.38 13.97 -11.67
N TYR A 330 -26.99 14.85 -10.72
CA TYR A 330 -27.81 15.13 -9.54
C TYR A 330 -29.09 15.90 -9.88
N PHE A 331 -29.09 16.66 -10.96
CA PHE A 331 -30.20 17.51 -11.41
C PHE A 331 -31.01 16.89 -12.53
N ASN A 332 -31.04 15.57 -12.66
CA ASN A 332 -31.77 14.88 -13.75
C ASN A 332 -33.25 15.27 -13.82
N ASP A 333 -33.85 15.64 -12.69
CA ASP A 333 -35.26 16.09 -12.60
C ASP A 333 -35.44 17.56 -13.00
N ASP A 334 -34.38 18.32 -13.17
CA ASP A 334 -34.37 19.72 -13.63
C ASP A 334 -33.40 19.90 -14.81
N PRO A 335 -33.87 19.73 -16.06
CA PRO A 335 -33.02 19.82 -17.25
C PRO A 335 -32.30 21.16 -17.42
N ALA A 336 -32.85 22.27 -16.87
CA ALA A 336 -32.21 23.57 -16.96
C ALA A 336 -30.99 23.66 -16.06
N LEU A 337 -31.11 23.19 -14.82
CA LEU A 337 -29.97 23.07 -13.89
C LEU A 337 -28.94 22.06 -14.40
N ALA A 338 -29.37 20.88 -14.87
CA ALA A 338 -28.45 19.91 -15.43
C ALA A 338 -27.64 20.47 -16.60
N SER A 339 -28.28 21.25 -17.49
CA SER A 339 -27.60 21.93 -18.61
C SER A 339 -26.62 22.99 -18.11
N TYR A 340 -27.01 23.80 -17.13
CA TYR A 340 -26.14 24.81 -16.52
C TYR A 340 -24.89 24.18 -15.90
N TYR A 341 -25.05 23.11 -15.08
CA TYR A 341 -23.91 22.42 -14.48
C TYR A 341 -23.02 21.76 -15.53
N THR A 342 -23.61 21.18 -16.60
CA THR A 342 -22.86 20.65 -17.72
C THR A 342 -22.01 21.70 -18.41
N GLU A 343 -22.57 22.89 -18.66
CA GLU A 343 -21.82 24.02 -19.24
C GLU A 343 -20.68 24.46 -18.31
N GLN A 344 -20.97 24.64 -17.01
CA GLN A 344 -19.92 25.02 -16.03
C GLN A 344 -18.79 23.99 -15.98
N TRP A 345 -19.13 22.71 -15.89
CA TRP A 345 -18.14 21.64 -15.85
C TRP A 345 -17.28 21.54 -17.12
N THR A 346 -17.86 21.79 -18.29
CA THR A 346 -17.14 21.66 -19.57
C THR A 346 -16.34 22.91 -19.93
N THR A 347 -16.82 24.10 -19.59
CA THR A 347 -16.23 25.37 -20.08
C THR A 347 -15.52 26.19 -19.01
N ASN A 348 -15.89 26.04 -17.72
CA ASN A 348 -15.34 26.84 -16.63
C ASN A 348 -14.35 26.04 -15.77
N GLU A 349 -13.04 26.22 -16.01
CA GLU A 349 -12.00 25.52 -15.23
C GLU A 349 -12.08 25.81 -13.74
N SER A 350 -12.38 27.07 -13.34
CA SER A 350 -12.47 27.45 -11.92
C SER A 350 -13.59 26.72 -11.18
N PHE A 351 -14.65 26.34 -11.88
CA PHE A 351 -15.75 25.57 -11.31
C PHE A 351 -15.34 24.14 -10.91
N ARG A 352 -14.35 23.59 -11.59
CA ARG A 352 -13.79 22.25 -11.35
C ARG A 352 -12.68 22.19 -10.31
N GLN A 353 -12.43 23.30 -9.62
CA GLN A 353 -11.32 23.45 -8.68
C GLN A 353 -11.82 23.85 -7.29
N ILE A 354 -11.00 23.58 -6.27
CA ILE A 354 -11.28 24.09 -4.92
C ILE A 354 -11.26 25.62 -4.94
N ASN A 355 -12.36 26.24 -4.49
CA ASN A 355 -12.48 27.68 -4.36
C ASN A 355 -11.95 28.12 -2.98
N TRP A 356 -10.63 28.33 -2.90
CA TRP A 356 -9.96 28.76 -1.66
C TRP A 356 -10.44 30.14 -1.19
N ASP A 357 -10.61 31.07 -2.12
CA ASP A 357 -11.03 32.45 -1.77
C ASP A 357 -12.42 32.46 -1.14
N MET A 358 -13.34 31.65 -1.66
CA MET A 358 -14.68 31.51 -1.06
C MET A 358 -14.57 31.01 0.39
N MET A 359 -13.75 30.01 0.66
CA MET A 359 -13.58 29.46 2.01
C MET A 359 -12.95 30.46 2.97
N TYR A 360 -11.94 31.22 2.53
CA TYR A 360 -11.35 32.29 3.34
C TYR A 360 -12.35 33.43 3.63
N ASN A 361 -13.11 33.87 2.64
CA ASN A 361 -14.11 34.94 2.80
C ASN A 361 -15.24 34.50 3.75
N THR A 362 -15.70 33.27 3.64
CA THR A 362 -16.71 32.68 4.55
C THR A 362 -16.20 32.66 5.99
N ASN A 363 -14.98 32.24 6.21
CA ASN A 363 -14.38 32.17 7.54
C ASN A 363 -14.10 33.56 8.15
N GLN A 364 -13.66 34.52 7.33
CA GLN A 364 -13.47 35.89 7.80
C GLN A 364 -14.79 36.52 8.24
N LEU A 365 -15.85 36.27 7.48
CA LEU A 365 -17.19 36.74 7.87
C LEU A 365 -17.65 36.06 9.17
N ALA A 366 -17.45 34.73 9.29
CA ALA A 366 -17.79 34.02 10.52
C ALA A 366 -17.02 34.56 11.72
N ALA A 367 -15.72 34.86 11.57
CA ALA A 367 -14.89 35.43 12.63
C ALA A 367 -15.35 36.85 13.05
N GLN A 368 -15.76 37.69 12.09
CA GLN A 368 -16.32 39.01 12.39
C GLN A 368 -17.63 38.94 13.19
N LEU A 369 -18.39 37.85 12.98
CA LEU A 369 -19.63 37.57 13.71
C LEU A 369 -19.40 36.86 15.05
N GLY A 370 -18.14 36.57 15.40
CA GLY A 370 -17.78 35.83 16.61
C GLY A 370 -18.02 34.30 16.53
N ASN A 371 -18.27 33.78 15.34
CA ASN A 371 -18.53 32.36 15.11
C ASN A 371 -17.23 31.58 14.84
N GLN A 372 -17.28 30.24 15.00
CA GLN A 372 -16.19 29.36 14.62
C GLN A 372 -15.93 29.38 13.11
N ALA A 373 -14.75 28.94 12.70
CA ALA A 373 -14.43 28.69 11.30
C ALA A 373 -15.41 27.65 10.70
N GLN A 374 -15.86 27.91 9.48
CA GLN A 374 -16.79 27.03 8.75
C GLN A 374 -16.03 26.02 7.90
N TYR A 375 -14.84 26.39 7.44
CA TYR A 375 -13.93 25.54 6.68
C TYR A 375 -12.55 25.52 7.34
N MET A 376 -11.88 24.39 7.28
CA MET A 376 -10.49 24.29 7.69
C MET A 376 -9.75 23.22 6.89
N VAL A 377 -8.42 23.25 6.93
CA VAL A 377 -7.58 22.11 6.55
C VAL A 377 -7.18 21.38 7.83
N GLU A 378 -7.60 20.14 7.97
CA GLU A 378 -7.15 19.25 9.03
C GLU A 378 -5.88 18.49 8.62
N ASN A 379 -5.13 17.99 9.58
CA ASN A 379 -4.01 17.09 9.38
C ASN A 379 -4.27 15.79 10.15
N ARG A 380 -4.35 14.67 9.45
CA ARG A 380 -4.50 13.32 10.01
C ARG A 380 -3.13 12.74 10.25
N VAL A 381 -2.81 12.44 11.48
CA VAL A 381 -1.46 12.07 11.91
C VAL A 381 -1.43 10.65 12.45
N MET A 382 -0.44 9.88 12.03
CA MET A 382 -0.09 8.56 12.54
C MET A 382 1.36 8.60 13.01
N ASP A 383 1.56 8.57 14.33
CA ASP A 383 2.88 8.45 14.93
C ASP A 383 3.10 7.01 15.38
N HIS A 384 4.21 6.40 14.99
CA HIS A 384 4.49 5.04 15.41
C HIS A 384 5.89 4.84 15.98
N VAL A 385 6.01 3.80 16.79
CA VAL A 385 7.27 3.25 17.27
C VAL A 385 7.17 1.73 17.18
N GLN A 386 8.17 1.10 16.56
CA GLN A 386 8.33 -0.34 16.53
C GLN A 386 9.72 -0.72 17.04
N VAL A 387 9.77 -1.74 17.89
CA VAL A 387 11.00 -2.39 18.31
C VAL A 387 10.88 -3.86 17.93
N SER A 388 11.90 -4.36 17.25
CA SER A 388 11.92 -5.71 16.71
C SER A 388 13.24 -6.39 17.03
N GLY A 389 13.18 -7.64 17.43
CA GLY A 389 14.36 -8.49 17.61
C GLY A 389 14.15 -9.83 16.97
N ASN A 390 15.15 -10.35 16.26
CA ASN A 390 15.08 -11.70 15.75
C ASN A 390 16.44 -12.41 15.76
N ALA A 391 16.40 -13.74 15.68
CA ALA A 391 17.56 -14.57 15.44
C ALA A 391 17.20 -15.68 14.47
N ASN A 392 17.99 -15.82 13.40
CA ASN A 392 17.83 -16.83 12.37
C ASN A 392 19.07 -17.73 12.33
N ILE A 393 18.87 -19.04 12.26
CA ILE A 393 19.92 -20.02 12.18
C ILE A 393 19.76 -20.89 10.95
N ILE A 394 20.87 -21.18 10.28
CA ILE A 394 20.96 -22.18 9.22
C ILE A 394 22.03 -23.16 9.67
N ALA A 395 21.69 -24.44 9.77
CA ALA A 395 22.60 -25.51 10.15
C ALA A 395 22.63 -26.60 9.09
N THR A 396 23.81 -26.90 8.55
CA THR A 396 24.05 -28.02 7.64
C THR A 396 24.47 -29.24 8.47
N LEU A 397 23.51 -30.12 8.73
CA LEU A 397 23.74 -31.32 9.56
C LEU A 397 24.56 -32.38 8.81
N THR A 398 24.18 -32.59 7.56
CA THR A 398 24.88 -33.46 6.61
C THR A 398 24.88 -32.78 5.24
N ASP A 399 25.59 -33.35 4.27
CA ASP A 399 25.60 -32.84 2.90
C ASP A 399 24.18 -32.83 2.26
N ASN A 400 23.27 -33.67 2.80
CA ASN A 400 21.91 -33.81 2.30
C ASN A 400 20.86 -33.10 3.17
N ILE A 401 21.19 -32.72 4.40
CA ILE A 401 20.21 -32.21 5.38
C ILE A 401 20.60 -30.82 5.87
N LYS A 402 19.72 -29.86 5.65
CA LYS A 402 19.87 -28.49 6.14
C LYS A 402 18.66 -28.13 7.01
N LEU A 403 18.91 -27.66 8.22
CA LEU A 403 17.90 -27.08 9.11
C LEU A 403 17.99 -25.56 9.07
N MET A 404 16.85 -24.93 9.02
CA MET A 404 16.67 -23.48 9.07
C MET A 404 15.63 -23.18 10.13
N GLY A 405 15.82 -22.14 10.91
CA GLY A 405 14.84 -21.74 11.91
C GLY A 405 15.11 -20.37 12.45
N GLY A 406 14.13 -19.81 13.12
CA GLY A 406 14.28 -18.47 13.70
C GLY A 406 13.18 -18.15 14.71
N VAL A 407 13.47 -17.15 15.51
CA VAL A 407 12.56 -16.47 16.43
C VAL A 407 12.49 -15.01 16.08
N ASP A 408 11.29 -14.43 16.11
CA ASP A 408 11.04 -13.01 15.91
C ASP A 408 10.11 -12.49 17.00
N VAL A 409 10.44 -11.33 17.57
CA VAL A 409 9.64 -10.66 18.59
C VAL A 409 9.52 -9.19 18.24
N ARG A 410 8.29 -8.70 18.13
CA ARG A 410 8.00 -7.31 17.74
C ARG A 410 7.00 -6.66 18.67
N GLY A 411 7.30 -5.45 19.10
CA GLY A 411 6.39 -4.56 19.81
C GLY A 411 6.13 -3.31 18.98
N TYR A 412 4.87 -2.96 18.78
CA TYR A 412 4.44 -1.85 17.96
C TYR A 412 3.40 -0.99 18.69
N LYS A 413 3.56 0.31 18.60
CA LYS A 413 2.57 1.29 19.04
C LYS A 413 2.37 2.31 17.93
N GLN A 414 1.11 2.53 17.52
CA GLN A 414 0.74 3.59 16.58
C GLN A 414 -0.33 4.47 17.21
N ARG A 415 -0.03 5.75 17.36
CA ARG A 415 -0.97 6.77 17.80
C ARG A 415 -1.56 7.49 16.61
N ASN A 416 -2.88 7.53 16.55
CA ASN A 416 -3.66 8.15 15.49
C ASN A 416 -4.41 9.35 16.09
N TYR A 417 -4.29 10.52 15.47
CA TYR A 417 -4.96 11.74 15.92
C TYR A 417 -5.06 12.78 14.80
N LYS A 418 -5.92 13.78 14.96
CA LYS A 418 -6.01 14.94 14.07
C LYS A 418 -5.46 16.19 14.70
N THR A 419 -5.01 17.12 13.89
CA THR A 419 -4.72 18.48 14.30
C THR A 419 -5.31 19.46 13.29
N ILE A 420 -5.58 20.68 13.72
CA ILE A 420 -5.93 21.78 12.84
C ILE A 420 -4.66 22.23 12.12
N ASN A 421 -4.64 22.13 10.80
CA ASN A 421 -3.50 22.55 10.00
C ASN A 421 -3.61 24.01 9.56
N ASP A 422 -4.82 24.46 9.17
CA ASP A 422 -5.09 25.83 8.73
C ASP A 422 -6.57 26.15 8.94
N LEU A 423 -6.88 27.23 9.65
CA LEU A 423 -8.24 27.70 9.87
C LEU A 423 -8.79 28.56 8.72
N LEU A 424 -8.05 28.71 7.62
CA LEU A 424 -8.44 29.45 6.42
C LEU A 424 -8.99 30.86 6.75
N GLY A 425 -8.31 31.57 7.65
CA GLY A 425 -8.72 32.94 8.08
C GLY A 425 -9.78 32.96 9.19
N GLY A 426 -10.23 31.80 9.69
CA GLY A 426 -11.14 31.72 10.84
C GLY A 426 -10.45 31.96 12.17
N ALA A 427 -11.24 32.31 13.20
CA ALA A 427 -10.72 32.63 14.53
C ALA A 427 -10.42 31.42 15.40
N TYR A 428 -11.28 30.44 15.39
CA TYR A 428 -11.17 29.18 16.18
C TYR A 428 -12.03 28.08 15.56
N TRP A 429 -11.89 26.86 16.06
CA TRP A 429 -12.71 25.68 15.76
C TRP A 429 -13.26 25.11 17.06
N LEU A 430 -14.48 24.57 17.04
CA LEU A 430 -15.05 23.79 18.15
C LEU A 430 -14.85 22.30 17.91
N ASN A 431 -14.58 21.57 18.99
CA ASN A 431 -14.43 20.12 18.92
C ASN A 431 -15.79 19.42 19.02
N GLU A 432 -16.57 19.58 17.97
CA GLU A 432 -17.91 19.04 17.84
C GLU A 432 -18.03 18.12 16.64
N ASP A 433 -18.78 17.02 16.79
CA ASP A 433 -19.06 16.13 15.69
C ASP A 433 -20.18 16.67 14.82
N LYS A 434 -19.85 17.07 13.63
CA LYS A 434 -20.80 17.63 12.66
C LYS A 434 -21.90 16.65 12.19
N TYR A 435 -21.74 15.36 12.48
CA TYR A 435 -22.71 14.33 12.16
C TYR A 435 -23.65 14.00 13.33
N ALA A 436 -23.47 14.66 14.47
CA ALA A 436 -24.40 14.60 15.60
C ALA A 436 -25.56 15.58 15.47
N ASP A 437 -25.60 16.38 14.42
CA ASP A 437 -26.69 17.31 14.15
C ASP A 437 -28.04 16.58 14.03
N GLY A 438 -29.00 16.97 14.87
CA GLY A 438 -30.36 16.40 14.91
C GLY A 438 -30.53 15.32 15.97
N GLU A 439 -29.48 14.98 16.73
CA GLU A 439 -29.61 14.13 17.88
C GLU A 439 -30.35 14.83 19.03
N SER A 440 -31.05 14.03 19.84
CA SER A 440 -31.99 14.43 20.84
C SER A 440 -31.55 15.60 21.72
N PRO A 441 -32.38 16.63 21.94
CA PRO A 441 -32.15 17.65 22.96
C PRO A 441 -31.95 17.08 24.36
N GLU A 442 -32.33 15.83 24.56
CA GLU A 442 -32.22 15.12 25.85
C GLU A 442 -30.78 14.70 26.18
N ASN A 443 -29.87 14.61 25.17
CA ASN A 443 -28.48 14.30 25.41
C ASN A 443 -27.52 15.22 24.62
N PRO A 444 -27.26 16.43 25.13
CA PRO A 444 -26.38 17.41 24.49
C PRO A 444 -24.91 16.98 24.46
N TYR A 445 -24.55 15.91 25.18
CA TYR A 445 -23.18 15.39 25.21
C TYR A 445 -22.80 14.62 23.97
N LEU A 446 -23.76 14.17 23.18
CA LEU A 446 -23.54 13.43 21.93
C LEU A 446 -22.75 14.23 20.90
N LEU A 447 -22.86 15.55 20.94
CA LEU A 447 -22.19 16.47 20.04
C LEU A 447 -20.65 16.52 20.25
N TYR A 448 -20.16 16.20 21.45
CA TYR A 448 -18.76 16.46 21.78
C TYR A 448 -17.87 15.25 21.56
N ASP A 449 -16.80 15.47 20.83
CA ASP A 449 -15.75 14.45 20.62
C ASP A 449 -14.91 14.20 21.88
N ASP A 450 -14.82 15.19 22.79
CA ASP A 450 -14.12 15.07 24.08
C ASP A 450 -14.87 15.77 25.21
N LEU A 451 -15.48 14.98 26.07
CA LEU A 451 -16.24 15.49 27.24
C LEU A 451 -15.36 16.17 28.30
N ASP A 452 -14.04 15.96 28.26
CA ASP A 452 -13.13 16.60 29.20
C ASP A 452 -12.79 18.04 28.76
N LYS A 453 -13.29 18.49 27.56
CA LYS A 453 -12.95 19.74 26.90
C LYS A 453 -14.10 20.40 26.14
N ILE A 454 -15.26 20.40 26.71
CA ILE A 454 -16.46 21.01 26.13
C ILE A 454 -16.27 22.50 25.93
N GLY A 455 -16.57 23.00 24.73
CA GLY A 455 -16.57 24.43 24.40
C GLY A 455 -15.19 25.09 24.31
N GLU A 456 -14.10 24.34 24.30
CA GLU A 456 -12.74 24.85 24.09
C GLU A 456 -12.59 25.42 22.66
N HIS A 457 -12.10 26.65 22.56
CA HIS A 457 -11.77 27.28 21.28
C HIS A 457 -10.40 26.80 20.81
N LEU A 458 -10.38 25.99 19.76
CA LEU A 458 -9.17 25.37 19.24
C LEU A 458 -8.52 26.20 18.14
N GLY A 459 -7.19 26.30 18.17
CA GLY A 459 -6.35 26.97 17.17
C GLY A 459 -5.54 26.02 16.30
N VAL A 460 -4.73 26.61 15.41
CA VAL A 460 -3.81 25.83 14.56
C VAL A 460 -2.82 25.04 15.42
N GLY A 461 -2.67 23.76 15.13
CA GLY A 461 -1.83 22.82 15.87
C GLY A 461 -2.57 22.03 16.95
N ASP A 462 -3.71 22.55 17.43
CA ASP A 462 -4.51 21.87 18.44
C ASP A 462 -5.13 20.60 17.86
N LYS A 463 -5.29 19.63 18.71
CA LYS A 463 -5.91 18.38 18.36
C LYS A 463 -7.43 18.44 18.57
N PHE A 464 -8.21 17.71 17.77
CA PHE A 464 -9.66 17.67 17.79
C PHE A 464 -10.20 16.33 17.29
N GLY A 465 -11.51 15.99 17.48
CA GLY A 465 -12.27 14.79 17.02
C GLY A 465 -11.74 13.47 17.57
N TYR A 466 -10.46 12.91 17.45
CA TYR A 466 -9.92 11.66 17.99
C TYR A 466 -8.47 11.65 18.43
N ASP A 467 -8.20 10.87 19.42
CA ASP A 467 -6.85 10.47 19.78
C ASP A 467 -6.86 9.07 20.39
N TYR A 468 -6.26 8.13 19.71
CA TYR A 468 -6.14 6.77 20.17
C TYR A 468 -4.84 6.13 19.72
N ALA A 469 -4.44 5.04 20.33
CA ALA A 469 -3.31 4.25 19.90
C ALA A 469 -3.68 2.78 19.77
N TYR A 470 -3.11 2.13 18.76
CA TYR A 470 -3.00 0.68 18.70
C TYR A 470 -1.72 0.22 19.37
N HIS A 471 -1.83 -0.87 20.13
CA HIS A 471 -0.72 -1.60 20.70
C HIS A 471 -0.77 -3.03 20.18
N ILE A 472 0.36 -3.51 19.63
CA ILE A 472 0.45 -4.85 19.06
C ILE A 472 1.76 -5.48 19.52
N TYR A 473 1.68 -6.73 20.01
CA TYR A 473 2.84 -7.57 20.26
C TYR A 473 2.72 -8.83 19.43
N LYS A 474 3.75 -9.13 18.64
CA LYS A 474 3.79 -10.32 17.78
C LYS A 474 5.06 -11.10 18.08
N GLN A 475 4.92 -12.39 18.33
CA GLN A 475 6.00 -13.34 18.54
C GLN A 475 5.83 -14.46 17.53
N ASN A 476 6.92 -14.85 16.90
CA ASN A 476 6.93 -15.92 15.90
C ASN A 476 8.13 -16.83 16.12
N LEU A 477 7.88 -18.13 16.03
CA LEU A 477 8.90 -19.18 16.02
C LEU A 477 8.67 -20.06 14.80
N TRP A 478 9.73 -20.36 14.06
CA TRP A 478 9.62 -21.21 12.89
C TRP A 478 10.83 -22.14 12.73
N ALA A 479 10.61 -23.27 12.08
CA ALA A 479 11.66 -24.19 11.70
C ALA A 479 11.32 -24.87 10.36
N THR A 480 12.33 -25.10 9.52
CA THR A 480 12.21 -25.77 8.22
C THR A 480 13.38 -26.71 8.04
N ALA A 481 13.10 -27.97 7.76
CA ALA A 481 14.10 -28.97 7.34
C ALA A 481 14.05 -29.13 5.83
N LYS A 482 15.21 -29.08 5.19
CA LYS A 482 15.38 -29.28 3.75
C LYS A 482 16.29 -30.50 3.53
N PHE A 483 15.84 -31.39 2.66
CA PHE A 483 16.52 -32.60 2.29
C PHE A 483 16.83 -32.58 0.80
N ALA A 484 18.08 -32.81 0.42
CA ALA A 484 18.53 -32.74 -0.96
C ALA A 484 19.25 -34.07 -1.36
N TYR A 485 18.63 -34.81 -2.25
CA TYR A 485 19.17 -36.06 -2.77
C TYR A 485 19.35 -35.97 -4.30
N SER A 486 19.91 -37.02 -4.90
CA SER A 486 20.23 -37.03 -6.34
C SER A 486 19.01 -36.78 -7.23
N HIS A 487 17.87 -37.42 -6.95
CA HIS A 487 16.66 -37.34 -7.78
C HIS A 487 15.49 -36.60 -7.11
N ILE A 488 15.53 -36.42 -5.79
CA ILE A 488 14.44 -35.82 -5.02
C ILE A 488 15.00 -34.85 -4.00
N ASP A 489 14.47 -33.65 -4.00
CA ASP A 489 14.57 -32.71 -2.85
C ASP A 489 13.20 -32.61 -2.20
N PHE A 490 13.15 -32.49 -0.89
CA PHE A 490 11.91 -32.17 -0.18
C PHE A 490 12.18 -31.30 1.01
N HIS A 491 11.15 -30.62 1.47
CA HIS A 491 11.21 -29.79 2.67
C HIS A 491 9.93 -29.92 3.46
N ILE A 492 10.06 -29.72 4.76
CA ILE A 492 8.94 -29.56 5.68
C ILE A 492 9.26 -28.42 6.64
N GLY A 493 8.29 -27.57 6.90
CA GLY A 493 8.43 -26.43 7.80
C GLY A 493 7.21 -26.28 8.68
N VAL A 494 7.42 -25.76 9.87
CA VAL A 494 6.38 -25.42 10.86
C VAL A 494 6.62 -24.03 11.41
N SER A 495 5.54 -23.33 11.77
CA SER A 495 5.61 -22.05 12.49
C SER A 495 4.54 -21.97 13.56
N GLY A 496 4.81 -21.19 14.60
CA GLY A 496 3.85 -20.80 15.62
C GLY A 496 3.96 -19.29 15.85
N THR A 497 2.84 -18.59 15.84
CA THR A 497 2.77 -17.14 16.03
C THR A 497 1.78 -16.83 17.14
N MET A 498 2.11 -15.84 17.96
CA MET A 498 1.19 -15.26 18.93
C MET A 498 1.11 -13.76 18.68
N THR A 499 -0.11 -13.27 18.44
CA THR A 499 -0.38 -11.85 18.24
C THR A 499 -1.34 -11.37 19.33
N GLU A 500 -0.90 -10.39 20.13
CA GLU A 500 -1.71 -9.69 21.12
C GLU A 500 -1.94 -8.26 20.65
N MET A 501 -3.18 -7.76 20.72
CA MET A 501 -3.50 -6.40 20.32
C MET A 501 -4.59 -5.78 21.18
N TRP A 502 -4.50 -4.45 21.36
CA TRP A 502 -5.53 -3.64 22.01
C TRP A 502 -5.46 -2.18 21.54
N ARG A 503 -6.56 -1.47 21.79
CA ARG A 503 -6.66 -0.02 21.57
C ARG A 503 -6.52 0.71 22.92
N HIS A 504 -5.92 1.90 22.88
CA HIS A 504 -5.95 2.85 23.99
C HIS A 504 -6.52 4.19 23.50
N GLY A 505 -7.66 4.59 24.03
CA GLY A 505 -8.28 5.88 23.76
C GLY A 505 -7.76 6.96 24.71
N TYR A 506 -7.48 8.16 24.18
CA TYR A 506 -7.03 9.32 24.96
C TYR A 506 -8.13 10.34 25.20
N MET A 507 -9.29 10.20 24.52
CA MET A 507 -10.44 11.08 24.61
C MET A 507 -11.65 10.37 25.15
N ARG A 508 -12.51 11.11 25.84
CA ARG A 508 -13.80 10.64 26.30
C ARG A 508 -14.91 11.15 25.39
N ASN A 509 -15.28 10.32 24.42
CA ASN A 509 -16.27 10.68 23.41
C ASN A 509 -17.69 10.70 24.00
N GLY A 510 -18.48 11.70 23.62
CA GLY A 510 -19.82 11.91 24.18
C GLY A 510 -20.83 10.81 23.86
N ARG A 511 -20.64 10.09 22.74
CA ARG A 511 -21.50 8.94 22.38
C ARG A 511 -21.16 7.68 23.16
N PHE A 512 -19.90 7.52 23.52
CA PHE A 512 -19.37 6.33 24.23
C PHE A 512 -18.53 6.75 25.43
N PRO A 513 -19.13 7.50 26.41
CA PRO A 513 -18.40 8.11 27.52
C PRO A 513 -17.67 7.09 28.41
N ASP A 514 -18.21 5.88 28.51
CA ASP A 514 -17.69 4.80 29.34
C ASP A 514 -16.85 3.77 28.56
N ASN A 515 -16.78 3.90 27.21
CA ASN A 515 -16.15 2.90 26.34
C ASN A 515 -15.26 3.53 25.24
N SER A 516 -14.79 4.74 25.42
CA SER A 516 -13.95 5.44 24.46
C SER A 516 -12.55 5.73 24.97
N GLN A 517 -12.41 6.12 26.24
CA GLN A 517 -11.14 6.43 26.89
C GLN A 517 -10.55 5.19 27.59
N GLY A 518 -9.21 5.14 27.69
CA GLY A 518 -8.51 4.02 28.31
C GLY A 518 -8.31 2.83 27.37
N ASN A 519 -7.94 1.70 27.96
CA ASN A 519 -7.62 0.47 27.21
C ASN A 519 -8.88 -0.33 26.89
N SER A 520 -8.96 -0.81 25.67
CA SER A 520 -9.86 -1.92 25.35
C SER A 520 -9.40 -3.22 26.04
N GLU A 521 -10.23 -4.23 26.02
CA GLU A 521 -9.81 -5.60 26.30
C GLU A 521 -8.63 -5.97 25.39
N LYS A 522 -7.74 -6.85 25.87
CA LYS A 522 -6.67 -7.40 25.04
C LYS A 522 -7.17 -8.65 24.32
N LYS A 523 -6.97 -8.69 23.00
CA LYS A 523 -7.25 -9.88 22.18
C LYS A 523 -5.95 -10.57 21.83
N VAL A 524 -5.96 -11.89 21.98
CA VAL A 524 -4.80 -12.75 21.71
C VAL A 524 -5.19 -13.77 20.64
N PHE A 525 -4.37 -13.87 19.61
CA PHE A 525 -4.55 -14.80 18.50
C PHE A 525 -3.35 -15.76 18.45
N PRO A 526 -3.53 -17.01 18.88
CA PRO A 526 -2.55 -18.06 18.66
C PRO A 526 -2.73 -18.62 17.24
N ASP A 527 -1.68 -18.58 16.46
CA ASP A 527 -1.65 -18.95 15.06
C ASP A 527 -0.53 -19.96 14.78
N GLY A 528 -0.62 -20.64 13.66
CA GLY A 528 0.40 -21.58 13.27
C GLY A 528 0.38 -21.90 11.79
N GLY A 529 1.46 -22.46 11.30
CA GLY A 529 1.61 -22.83 9.91
C GLY A 529 2.38 -24.13 9.72
N ILE A 530 2.05 -24.80 8.64
CA ILE A 530 2.81 -25.94 8.12
C ILE A 530 3.00 -25.77 6.62
N LYS A 531 4.19 -26.05 6.13
CA LYS A 531 4.48 -26.12 4.70
C LYS A 531 5.28 -27.36 4.38
N ALA A 532 5.06 -27.90 3.19
CA ALA A 532 5.83 -29.00 2.66
C ALA A 532 5.97 -28.85 1.15
N GLY A 533 7.04 -29.40 0.61
CA GLY A 533 7.22 -29.43 -0.84
C GLY A 533 8.19 -30.54 -1.25
N ILE A 534 8.03 -30.93 -2.50
CA ILE A 534 8.85 -31.97 -3.14
C ILE A 534 9.28 -31.48 -4.52
N THR A 535 10.54 -31.69 -4.85
CA THR A 535 11.09 -31.47 -6.19
C THR A 535 11.61 -32.80 -6.72
N TYR A 536 10.97 -33.29 -7.76
CA TYR A 536 11.47 -34.46 -8.49
C TYR A 536 12.33 -34.00 -9.67
N LYS A 537 13.56 -34.41 -9.67
CA LYS A 537 14.57 -34.13 -10.70
C LYS A 537 14.54 -35.22 -11.76
N ILE A 538 13.72 -35.01 -12.81
CA ILE A 538 13.67 -35.97 -13.94
C ILE A 538 15.08 -36.13 -14.52
N ASN A 539 15.80 -35.04 -14.63
CA ASN A 539 17.21 -34.94 -14.95
C ASN A 539 17.77 -33.57 -14.54
N GLY A 540 19.03 -33.29 -14.84
CA GLY A 540 19.67 -32.02 -14.49
C GLY A 540 19.06 -30.74 -15.12
N ARG A 541 18.03 -30.87 -15.96
CA ARG A 541 17.41 -29.76 -16.70
C ARG A 541 15.88 -29.68 -16.59
N ASN A 542 15.26 -30.78 -16.10
CA ASN A 542 13.80 -30.88 -15.99
C ASN A 542 13.41 -31.25 -14.56
N TYR A 543 12.52 -30.47 -13.99
CA TYR A 543 12.09 -30.57 -12.60
C TYR A 543 10.57 -30.49 -12.50
N LEU A 544 9.98 -31.33 -11.68
CA LEU A 544 8.60 -31.24 -11.21
C LEU A 544 8.65 -30.79 -9.75
N VAL A 545 7.94 -29.72 -9.44
CA VAL A 545 7.89 -29.12 -8.09
C VAL A 545 6.45 -29.07 -7.62
N LEU A 546 6.17 -29.62 -6.46
CA LEU A 546 4.89 -29.52 -5.76
C LEU A 546 5.14 -28.91 -4.40
N ASN A 547 4.46 -27.82 -4.09
CA ASN A 547 4.49 -27.19 -2.77
C ASN A 547 3.08 -27.05 -2.23
N SER A 548 2.95 -27.07 -0.91
CA SER A 548 1.71 -26.78 -0.20
C SER A 548 2.01 -26.09 1.13
N GLN A 549 1.12 -25.19 1.52
CA GLN A 549 1.18 -24.46 2.79
C GLN A 549 -0.22 -24.31 3.35
N PHE A 550 -0.37 -24.55 4.64
CA PHE A 550 -1.51 -24.16 5.46
C PHE A 550 -1.00 -23.24 6.56
N GLN A 551 -1.74 -22.15 6.83
CA GLN A 551 -1.38 -21.20 7.88
C GLN A 551 -2.62 -20.50 8.39
N THR A 552 -2.71 -20.33 9.72
CA THR A 552 -3.65 -19.38 10.32
C THR A 552 -2.96 -18.04 10.56
N MET A 553 -3.70 -16.96 10.47
CA MET A 553 -3.19 -15.59 10.59
C MET A 553 -4.19 -14.72 11.35
N ALA A 554 -3.72 -13.96 12.34
CA ALA A 554 -4.54 -12.97 13.02
C ALA A 554 -5.13 -11.95 12.04
N PRO A 555 -6.37 -11.47 12.24
CA PRO A 555 -6.93 -10.39 11.43
C PRO A 555 -6.11 -9.11 11.60
N ARG A 556 -6.10 -8.26 10.59
CA ARG A 556 -5.39 -6.99 10.66
C ARG A 556 -6.04 -6.09 11.70
N VAL A 557 -5.25 -5.33 12.42
CA VAL A 557 -5.76 -4.38 13.42
C VAL A 557 -6.78 -3.38 12.83
N LEU A 558 -6.64 -3.03 11.54
CA LEU A 558 -7.60 -2.16 10.84
C LEU A 558 -8.99 -2.78 10.69
N ASP A 559 -9.10 -4.09 10.73
CA ASP A 559 -10.36 -4.83 10.54
C ASP A 559 -10.93 -5.36 11.87
N VAL A 560 -10.29 -5.02 12.99
CA VAL A 560 -10.58 -5.61 14.31
C VAL A 560 -11.50 -4.74 15.17
N PHE A 561 -11.33 -3.41 15.11
CA PHE A 561 -12.12 -2.47 15.91
C PHE A 561 -13.22 -1.83 15.09
N ILE A 562 -14.45 -1.87 15.63
CA ILE A 562 -15.59 -1.17 15.03
C ILE A 562 -15.37 0.31 15.18
N SER A 563 -15.16 1.22 14.53
CA SER A 563 -15.01 2.65 14.81
C SER A 563 -13.98 2.98 15.91
N PRO A 564 -12.69 2.67 15.70
CA PRO A 564 -11.65 2.87 16.72
C PRO A 564 -11.45 4.34 17.10
N THR A 565 -12.10 5.21 16.42
CA THR A 565 -12.06 6.64 16.58
C THR A 565 -12.85 7.09 17.79
N ILE A 566 -13.97 6.45 18.07
CA ILE A 566 -14.92 6.88 19.09
C ILE A 566 -15.14 5.84 20.17
N ARG A 567 -14.75 4.56 19.98
CA ARG A 567 -15.02 3.49 20.95
C ARG A 567 -14.03 2.33 20.93
N ASN A 568 -14.04 1.52 22.00
CA ASN A 568 -13.14 0.40 22.21
C ASN A 568 -13.67 -0.95 21.68
N ASP A 569 -14.82 -0.97 21.00
CA ASP A 569 -15.50 -2.20 20.62
C ASP A 569 -14.79 -2.97 19.52
N TYR A 570 -14.73 -4.26 19.69
CA TYR A 570 -14.26 -5.19 18.67
C TYR A 570 -15.39 -5.62 17.73
N VAL A 571 -15.00 -5.96 16.51
CA VAL A 571 -15.86 -6.68 15.57
C VAL A 571 -16.32 -8.01 16.22
N SER A 572 -17.60 -8.34 16.08
CA SER A 572 -18.15 -9.57 16.61
C SER A 572 -17.58 -10.79 15.88
N ASN A 573 -17.47 -11.92 16.58
CA ASN A 573 -17.05 -13.21 16.01
C ASN A 573 -15.66 -13.19 15.33
N LEU A 574 -14.74 -12.37 15.84
CA LEU A 574 -13.36 -12.34 15.36
C LEU A 574 -12.67 -13.68 15.53
N THR A 575 -12.10 -14.17 14.44
CA THR A 575 -11.28 -15.38 14.40
C THR A 575 -10.06 -15.15 13.50
N SER A 576 -9.01 -15.95 13.68
CA SER A 576 -7.90 -15.97 12.74
C SER A 576 -8.33 -16.50 11.37
N GLU A 577 -7.81 -15.90 10.31
CA GLU A 577 -7.95 -16.42 8.95
C GLU A 577 -7.31 -17.82 8.85
N LYS A 578 -7.91 -18.69 8.05
CA LYS A 578 -7.38 -20.04 7.73
C LYS A 578 -7.09 -20.10 6.25
N ASN A 579 -5.83 -20.21 5.92
CA ASN A 579 -5.38 -20.09 4.55
C ASN A 579 -4.66 -21.36 4.11
N VAL A 580 -5.01 -21.89 2.95
CA VAL A 580 -4.34 -23.05 2.34
C VAL A 580 -4.03 -22.74 0.89
N MET A 581 -2.84 -23.11 0.45
CA MET A 581 -2.45 -23.00 -0.96
C MET A 581 -1.51 -24.13 -1.36
N ALA A 582 -1.69 -24.58 -2.60
CA ALA A 582 -0.77 -25.54 -3.23
C ALA A 582 -0.41 -25.06 -4.63
N ASP A 583 0.79 -25.38 -5.07
CA ASP A 583 1.24 -25.18 -6.45
C ASP A 583 1.99 -26.38 -7.00
N PHE A 584 1.78 -26.61 -8.28
CA PHE A 584 2.52 -27.59 -9.06
C PHE A 584 3.20 -26.90 -10.23
N SER A 585 4.52 -27.11 -10.37
CA SER A 585 5.32 -26.46 -11.41
C SER A 585 6.16 -27.47 -12.17
N TYR A 586 6.19 -27.32 -13.50
CA TYR A 586 7.20 -27.92 -14.35
C TYR A 586 8.23 -26.85 -14.74
N ILE A 587 9.49 -27.13 -14.46
CA ILE A 587 10.61 -26.22 -14.74
C ILE A 587 11.56 -26.89 -15.71
N MET A 588 11.87 -26.20 -16.81
CA MET A 588 12.80 -26.64 -17.84
C MET A 588 13.92 -25.61 -18.02
N ARG A 589 15.18 -26.10 -18.07
CA ARG A 589 16.41 -25.25 -18.14
C ARG A 589 17.37 -25.80 -19.17
N TYR A 590 17.06 -25.63 -20.45
CA TYR A 590 17.98 -25.89 -21.55
C TYR A 590 18.73 -24.63 -22.01
N PRO A 591 19.90 -24.73 -22.63
CA PRO A 591 20.60 -23.57 -23.19
C PRO A 591 19.78 -22.85 -24.26
N PHE A 592 18.95 -23.56 -25.00
CA PHE A 592 18.12 -23.02 -26.06
C PHE A 592 16.72 -22.57 -25.61
N MET A 593 16.30 -22.96 -24.40
CA MET A 593 14.97 -22.58 -23.86
C MET A 593 14.93 -22.74 -22.34
N ARG A 594 14.39 -21.76 -21.68
CA ARG A 594 14.02 -21.83 -20.25
C ARG A 594 12.53 -21.64 -20.12
N MET A 595 11.88 -22.46 -19.30
CA MET A 595 10.43 -22.42 -19.15
C MET A 595 10.03 -22.77 -17.71
N ARG A 596 8.96 -22.13 -17.23
CA ARG A 596 8.18 -22.56 -16.08
C ARG A 596 6.70 -22.56 -16.45
N LEU A 597 6.04 -23.66 -16.17
CA LEU A 597 4.59 -23.80 -16.17
C LEU A 597 4.16 -24.11 -14.75
N SER A 598 3.19 -23.38 -14.21
CA SER A 598 2.68 -23.58 -12.86
C SER A 598 1.17 -23.57 -12.86
N ALA A 599 0.58 -24.50 -12.11
CA ALA A 599 -0.81 -24.46 -11.71
C ALA A 599 -0.86 -24.17 -10.20
N TYR A 600 -1.84 -23.40 -9.75
CA TYR A 600 -2.03 -23.09 -8.33
C TYR A 600 -3.50 -23.18 -7.94
N TYR A 601 -3.71 -23.52 -6.68
CA TYR A 601 -5.01 -23.53 -6.03
C TYR A 601 -4.86 -23.04 -4.60
N GLY A 602 -5.72 -22.13 -4.16
CA GLY A 602 -5.74 -21.61 -2.80
C GLY A 602 -7.14 -21.28 -2.31
N GLU A 603 -7.37 -21.49 -1.04
CA GLU A 603 -8.56 -21.06 -0.30
C GLU A 603 -8.14 -20.22 0.91
N PHE A 604 -8.82 -19.11 1.08
CA PHE A 604 -8.65 -18.14 2.16
C PHE A 604 -9.99 -18.02 2.86
N MET A 605 -10.04 -18.52 4.08
CA MET A 605 -11.28 -18.70 4.84
C MET A 605 -11.27 -17.83 6.09
N ASP A 606 -12.45 -17.48 6.56
CA ASP A 606 -12.68 -16.70 7.79
C ASP A 606 -12.01 -15.30 7.76
N VAL A 607 -11.85 -14.72 6.56
CA VAL A 607 -11.28 -13.38 6.41
C VAL A 607 -12.25 -12.36 6.97
N THR A 608 -11.73 -11.41 7.74
CA THR A 608 -12.48 -10.28 8.28
C THR A 608 -12.17 -9.02 7.48
N ASN A 609 -13.20 -8.26 7.14
CA ASN A 609 -13.09 -6.93 6.52
C ASN A 609 -14.03 -5.96 7.20
N LEU A 610 -13.56 -4.75 7.47
CA LEU A 610 -14.36 -3.66 7.99
C LEU A 610 -14.47 -2.55 6.94
N PHE A 611 -15.69 -2.13 6.65
CA PHE A 611 -15.99 -0.99 5.80
C PHE A 611 -16.69 0.08 6.60
N SER A 612 -16.14 1.28 6.65
CA SER A 612 -16.78 2.43 7.29
C SER A 612 -17.03 3.52 6.25
N PHE A 613 -18.25 4.05 6.18
CA PHE A 613 -18.64 5.07 5.21
C PHE A 613 -19.80 5.90 5.74
N TYR A 614 -19.95 7.11 5.20
CA TYR A 614 -21.09 7.97 5.52
C TYR A 614 -22.35 7.49 4.80
N HIS A 615 -23.42 7.30 5.56
CA HIS A 615 -24.72 6.89 5.05
C HIS A 615 -25.69 8.07 5.07
N ASP A 616 -26.18 8.45 3.90
CA ASP A 616 -27.01 9.65 3.75
C ASP A 616 -28.36 9.56 4.48
N ASP A 617 -28.97 8.38 4.55
CA ASP A 617 -30.27 8.19 5.19
C ASP A 617 -30.16 8.16 6.74
N TYR A 618 -29.02 7.77 7.28
CA TYR A 618 -28.78 7.76 8.73
C TYR A 618 -28.05 9.03 9.23
N GLY A 619 -27.63 9.89 8.32
CA GLY A 619 -26.92 11.11 8.66
C GLY A 619 -25.59 10.90 9.41
N SER A 620 -25.03 9.68 9.39
CA SER A 620 -23.87 9.29 10.19
C SER A 620 -22.96 8.30 9.45
N TYR A 621 -21.80 8.04 10.05
CA TYR A 621 -20.97 6.91 9.62
C TYR A 621 -21.58 5.59 10.06
N VAL A 622 -21.57 4.64 9.14
CA VAL A 622 -21.93 3.25 9.40
C VAL A 622 -20.72 2.36 9.20
N ASN A 623 -20.67 1.30 9.98
CA ASN A 623 -19.61 0.30 9.94
C ASN A 623 -20.19 -1.04 9.54
N TYR A 624 -19.73 -1.57 8.43
CA TYR A 624 -20.06 -2.90 7.91
C TYR A 624 -18.93 -3.85 8.27
N ALA A 625 -19.04 -4.52 9.39
CA ALA A 625 -18.07 -5.49 9.88
C ALA A 625 -18.40 -6.88 9.32
N MET A 626 -17.70 -7.28 8.27
CA MET A 626 -17.89 -8.57 7.63
C MET A 626 -16.92 -9.60 8.17
N THR A 627 -17.44 -10.71 8.66
CA THR A 627 -16.67 -11.86 9.18
C THR A 627 -16.97 -13.13 8.39
N GLY A 628 -16.05 -14.09 8.44
CA GLY A 628 -16.23 -15.36 7.77
C GLY A 628 -16.23 -15.27 6.24
N ILE A 629 -15.53 -14.30 5.65
CA ILE A 629 -15.40 -14.17 4.19
C ILE A 629 -14.49 -15.29 3.68
N ASN A 630 -14.99 -16.10 2.73
CA ASN A 630 -14.22 -17.14 2.08
C ASN A 630 -13.95 -16.82 0.63
N LYS A 631 -12.69 -16.98 0.21
CA LYS A 631 -12.20 -16.73 -1.15
C LYS A 631 -11.49 -17.96 -1.69
N ARG A 632 -11.64 -18.21 -2.98
CA ARG A 632 -10.89 -19.23 -3.71
C ARG A 632 -10.15 -18.60 -4.87
N GLN A 633 -8.90 -19.00 -5.05
CA GLN A 633 -8.02 -18.50 -6.10
C GLN A 633 -7.35 -19.69 -6.77
N TYR A 634 -7.55 -19.85 -8.07
CA TYR A 634 -6.85 -20.89 -8.84
C TYR A 634 -6.50 -20.38 -10.22
N GLY A 635 -5.51 -20.98 -10.84
CA GLY A 635 -5.08 -20.56 -12.16
C GLY A 635 -3.77 -21.18 -12.61
N PHE A 636 -3.26 -20.60 -13.70
CA PHE A 636 -2.02 -21.02 -14.35
C PHE A 636 -1.10 -19.83 -14.58
N GLU A 637 0.19 -20.07 -14.43
CA GLU A 637 1.27 -19.15 -14.77
C GLU A 637 2.22 -19.80 -15.76
N MET A 638 2.67 -19.09 -16.76
CA MET A 638 3.64 -19.55 -17.75
C MET A 638 4.71 -18.48 -17.97
N GLY A 639 5.97 -18.89 -17.99
CA GLY A 639 7.08 -18.07 -18.44
C GLY A 639 7.99 -18.88 -19.34
N ILE A 640 8.35 -18.30 -20.50
CA ILE A 640 9.22 -18.93 -21.49
C ILE A 640 10.25 -17.90 -21.98
N GLU A 641 11.51 -18.30 -22.06
CA GLU A 641 12.59 -17.54 -22.69
C GLU A 641 13.33 -18.42 -23.67
N VAL A 642 13.49 -17.92 -24.90
CA VAL A 642 14.20 -18.58 -26.00
C VAL A 642 15.34 -17.69 -26.48
N PRO A 643 16.60 -17.98 -26.10
CA PRO A 643 17.77 -17.33 -26.70
C PRO A 643 17.89 -17.68 -28.20
N ILE A 644 18.04 -16.67 -29.04
CA ILE A 644 18.24 -16.81 -30.48
C ILE A 644 19.64 -16.28 -30.81
N GLY A 645 20.57 -17.18 -31.02
CA GLY A 645 22.00 -16.84 -31.14
C GLY A 645 22.51 -16.25 -29.80
N SER A 646 23.51 -15.36 -29.90
CA SER A 646 24.14 -14.73 -28.75
C SER A 646 23.58 -13.35 -28.41
N MET A 647 22.72 -12.79 -29.27
CA MET A 647 22.28 -11.40 -29.19
C MET A 647 20.82 -11.22 -28.82
N PHE A 648 19.95 -12.13 -29.24
CA PHE A 648 18.52 -11.98 -29.06
C PHE A 648 17.96 -12.98 -28.04
N THR A 649 16.95 -12.58 -27.31
CA THR A 649 16.11 -13.47 -26.49
C THR A 649 14.65 -13.07 -26.72
N VAL A 650 13.87 -14.02 -27.20
CA VAL A 650 12.41 -13.88 -27.24
C VAL A 650 11.84 -14.42 -25.94
N TYR A 651 10.89 -13.73 -25.34
CA TYR A 651 10.23 -14.20 -24.13
C TYR A 651 8.74 -13.99 -24.18
N ALA A 652 8.03 -14.89 -23.53
CA ALA A 652 6.60 -14.76 -23.29
C ALA A 652 6.32 -15.11 -21.83
N ALA A 653 5.43 -14.37 -21.20
CA ALA A 653 4.91 -14.73 -19.89
C ALA A 653 3.43 -14.41 -19.82
N GLY A 654 2.67 -15.22 -19.08
CA GLY A 654 1.24 -15.00 -18.92
C GLY A 654 0.68 -15.74 -17.72
N THR A 655 -0.46 -15.24 -17.26
CA THR A 655 -1.26 -15.83 -16.22
C THR A 655 -2.73 -15.80 -16.61
N TRP A 656 -3.43 -16.83 -16.18
CA TRP A 656 -4.88 -16.90 -16.20
C TRP A 656 -5.33 -17.38 -14.82
N GLY A 657 -6.24 -16.63 -14.22
CA GLY A 657 -6.82 -16.96 -12.93
C GLY A 657 -8.34 -16.85 -12.92
N ASP A 658 -8.94 -17.47 -11.91
CA ASP A 658 -10.34 -17.27 -11.52
C ASP A 658 -10.38 -17.15 -10.00
N HIS A 659 -10.59 -15.94 -9.53
CA HIS A 659 -10.59 -15.57 -8.12
C HIS A 659 -11.98 -15.14 -7.70
N ARG A 660 -12.60 -15.90 -6.77
CA ARG A 660 -14.01 -15.67 -6.38
C ARG A 660 -14.24 -15.80 -4.89
N TYR A 661 -15.29 -15.11 -4.44
CA TYR A 661 -15.90 -15.37 -3.15
C TYR A 661 -16.71 -16.67 -3.23
N THR A 662 -16.59 -17.53 -2.20
CA THR A 662 -17.19 -18.87 -2.22
C THR A 662 -18.39 -19.02 -1.31
N ASN A 663 -18.61 -18.07 -0.40
CA ASN A 663 -19.73 -18.08 0.54
C ASN A 663 -20.52 -16.78 0.54
N ARG A 664 -21.49 -16.70 1.41
CA ARG A 664 -22.29 -15.53 1.75
C ARG A 664 -21.91 -15.16 3.18
N PRO A 665 -20.95 -14.26 3.39
CA PRO A 665 -20.53 -13.87 4.74
C PRO A 665 -21.62 -13.09 5.45
N ASP A 666 -21.56 -13.11 6.77
CA ASP A 666 -22.37 -12.23 7.60
C ASP A 666 -21.72 -10.87 7.76
N VAL A 667 -22.53 -9.85 7.88
CA VAL A 667 -22.12 -8.47 8.17
C VAL A 667 -22.85 -7.99 9.41
N THR A 668 -22.11 -7.48 10.39
CA THR A 668 -22.65 -6.71 11.50
C THR A 668 -22.58 -5.23 11.14
N ILE A 669 -23.72 -4.58 11.12
CA ILE A 669 -23.89 -3.18 10.76
C ILE A 669 -24.14 -2.36 12.01
N THR A 670 -23.38 -1.27 12.19
CA THR A 670 -23.53 -0.33 13.31
C THR A 670 -23.47 1.10 12.80
N ALA A 671 -24.25 2.00 13.37
CA ALA A 671 -24.14 3.44 13.14
C ALA A 671 -23.33 4.11 14.25
N ASP A 672 -22.49 5.07 13.90
CA ASP A 672 -21.63 5.74 14.88
C ASP A 672 -22.41 6.73 15.78
N ASN A 673 -23.57 7.22 15.34
CA ASN A 673 -24.47 8.03 16.14
C ASN A 673 -25.41 7.20 17.02
N GLY A 674 -25.26 5.88 17.04
CA GLY A 674 -26.16 4.99 17.80
C GLY A 674 -27.59 4.92 17.24
N TYR A 675 -27.79 5.37 15.99
CA TYR A 675 -29.08 5.31 15.31
C TYR A 675 -29.59 3.89 15.27
N ASP A 676 -30.86 3.72 15.65
CA ASP A 676 -31.58 2.44 15.54
C ASP A 676 -31.95 2.19 14.07
N ILE A 677 -31.07 1.47 13.38
CA ILE A 677 -31.15 1.22 11.95
C ILE A 677 -32.43 0.45 11.55
N LEU A 678 -32.93 -0.41 12.43
CA LEU A 678 -34.11 -1.26 12.18
C LEU A 678 -35.39 -0.77 12.87
N GLY A 679 -35.33 0.25 13.72
CA GLY A 679 -36.46 0.71 14.51
C GLY A 679 -36.92 -0.28 15.59
N ASN A 680 -36.03 -1.14 16.06
CA ASN A 680 -36.31 -2.17 17.06
C ASN A 680 -35.63 -1.92 18.43
N GLY A 681 -34.98 -0.79 18.59
CA GLY A 681 -34.25 -0.39 19.79
C GLY A 681 -32.81 -0.89 19.85
N GLU A 682 -32.30 -1.52 18.78
CA GLU A 682 -30.94 -2.02 18.72
C GLU A 682 -30.06 -1.14 17.83
N SER A 683 -28.87 -0.76 18.32
CA SER A 683 -27.88 0.05 17.58
C SER A 683 -27.01 -0.75 16.61
N GLN A 684 -27.22 -2.06 16.57
CA GLN A 684 -26.51 -2.95 15.62
C GLN A 684 -27.42 -4.10 15.19
N TYR A 685 -27.21 -4.58 13.96
CA TYR A 685 -27.88 -5.77 13.48
C TYR A 685 -26.97 -6.57 12.54
N THR A 686 -27.32 -7.85 12.35
CA THR A 686 -26.53 -8.75 11.49
C THR A 686 -27.36 -9.17 10.29
N GLU A 687 -26.76 -9.11 9.12
CA GLU A 687 -27.31 -9.55 7.85
C GLU A 687 -26.35 -10.45 7.07
N THR A 688 -26.89 -11.13 6.07
CA THR A 688 -26.10 -11.91 5.11
C THR A 688 -25.80 -11.08 3.87
N VAL A 689 -24.53 -11.05 3.46
CA VAL A 689 -24.09 -10.44 2.21
C VAL A 689 -23.98 -11.49 1.11
N TYR A 690 -24.67 -11.31 0.01
CA TYR A 690 -24.76 -12.27 -1.10
C TYR A 690 -23.59 -12.16 -2.06
N TRP A 691 -22.34 -12.43 -1.58
CA TRP A 691 -21.12 -12.34 -2.38
C TRP A 691 -20.71 -13.64 -3.08
N LYS A 692 -21.36 -14.75 -2.80
CA LYS A 692 -21.00 -16.04 -3.43
C LYS A 692 -20.99 -15.95 -4.96
N ASN A 693 -19.89 -16.41 -5.57
CA ASN A 693 -19.58 -16.45 -7.00
C ASN A 693 -19.17 -15.11 -7.64
N PHE A 694 -19.20 -13.98 -6.92
CA PHE A 694 -18.61 -12.74 -7.42
C PHE A 694 -17.09 -12.84 -7.44
N HIS A 695 -16.48 -12.07 -8.35
CA HIS A 695 -15.03 -12.05 -8.50
C HIS A 695 -14.35 -11.17 -7.45
N VAL A 696 -13.18 -11.61 -6.99
CA VAL A 696 -12.31 -10.78 -6.17
C VAL A 696 -11.66 -9.71 -7.05
N ALA A 697 -11.77 -8.45 -6.65
CA ALA A 697 -11.25 -7.29 -7.36
C ALA A 697 -9.76 -7.01 -7.06
N GLY A 698 -9.23 -5.95 -7.66
CA GLY A 698 -7.94 -5.33 -7.31
C GLY A 698 -6.73 -5.88 -8.08
N THR A 699 -6.95 -6.73 -9.09
CA THR A 699 -5.89 -7.19 -10.01
C THR A 699 -6.51 -7.77 -11.27
N PRO A 700 -5.84 -7.64 -12.44
CA PRO A 700 -6.22 -8.42 -13.61
C PRO A 700 -6.09 -9.92 -13.33
N GLN A 701 -7.12 -10.70 -13.64
CA GLN A 701 -7.06 -12.16 -13.52
C GLN A 701 -6.48 -12.83 -14.78
N VAL A 702 -6.32 -12.06 -15.84
CA VAL A 702 -5.58 -12.43 -17.05
C VAL A 702 -4.58 -11.36 -17.37
N ALA A 703 -3.31 -11.73 -17.47
CA ALA A 703 -2.24 -10.84 -17.91
C ALA A 703 -1.25 -11.64 -18.79
N ALA A 704 -0.81 -11.03 -19.88
CA ALA A 704 0.16 -11.64 -20.78
C ALA A 704 1.15 -10.62 -21.31
N THR A 705 2.39 -11.03 -21.55
CA THR A 705 3.42 -10.24 -22.22
C THR A 705 4.18 -11.10 -23.22
N LEU A 706 4.51 -10.50 -24.35
CA LEU A 706 5.39 -11.06 -25.36
C LEU A 706 6.45 -10.01 -25.70
N GLY A 707 7.72 -10.38 -25.67
CA GLY A 707 8.78 -9.42 -25.91
C GLY A 707 10.06 -10.01 -26.46
N VAL A 708 10.92 -9.10 -26.89
CA VAL A 708 12.25 -9.38 -27.42
C VAL A 708 13.27 -8.54 -26.68
N LYS A 709 14.36 -9.17 -26.25
CA LYS A 709 15.54 -8.54 -25.68
C LYS A 709 16.69 -8.69 -26.65
N PHE A 710 17.42 -7.60 -26.90
CA PHE A 710 18.67 -7.58 -27.69
C PHE A 710 19.82 -7.13 -26.80
N ASN A 711 20.91 -7.89 -26.79
CA ASN A 711 22.11 -7.59 -26.01
C ASN A 711 23.34 -7.72 -26.91
N TYR A 712 24.12 -6.66 -27.09
CA TYR A 712 25.33 -6.69 -27.88
C TYR A 712 26.32 -5.60 -27.44
N LYS A 713 27.54 -5.98 -27.08
CA LYS A 713 28.62 -5.04 -26.71
C LYS A 713 28.16 -3.95 -25.71
N TYR A 714 27.51 -4.34 -24.61
CA TYR A 714 26.96 -3.46 -23.59
C TYR A 714 25.77 -2.58 -24.04
N TRP A 715 25.22 -2.80 -25.21
CA TRP A 715 23.90 -2.35 -25.59
C TRP A 715 22.86 -3.35 -25.07
N PHE A 716 21.78 -2.84 -24.57
CA PHE A 716 20.57 -3.62 -24.42
C PHE A 716 19.38 -2.86 -25.03
N VAL A 717 18.49 -3.58 -25.64
CA VAL A 717 17.21 -3.06 -26.12
C VAL A 717 16.14 -4.09 -25.75
N SER A 718 15.01 -3.67 -25.25
CA SER A 718 13.85 -4.53 -25.08
C SER A 718 12.59 -3.84 -25.58
N VAL A 719 11.72 -4.62 -26.19
CA VAL A 719 10.37 -4.21 -26.57
C VAL A 719 9.43 -5.32 -26.19
N ASN A 720 8.30 -4.98 -25.60
CA ASN A 720 7.26 -5.92 -25.24
C ASN A 720 5.86 -5.35 -25.42
N ALA A 721 4.94 -6.25 -25.65
CA ALA A 721 3.51 -6.01 -25.77
C ALA A 721 2.80 -6.72 -24.63
N ASN A 722 1.88 -6.02 -23.94
CA ASN A 722 1.18 -6.49 -22.77
C ASN A 722 -0.33 -6.45 -23.00
N TYR A 723 -1.03 -7.45 -22.48
CA TYR A 723 -2.47 -7.54 -22.49
C TYR A 723 -2.99 -7.84 -21.09
N PHE A 724 -4.04 -7.14 -20.67
CA PHE A 724 -4.69 -7.29 -19.36
C PHE A 724 -6.19 -7.45 -19.56
N ASP A 725 -6.80 -8.37 -18.85
CA ASP A 725 -8.23 -8.62 -18.90
C ASP A 725 -8.76 -9.19 -17.57
N LYS A 726 -10.08 -9.37 -17.49
CA LYS A 726 -10.78 -9.81 -16.28
C LYS A 726 -10.44 -8.97 -15.05
N ILE A 727 -10.48 -7.66 -15.22
CA ILE A 727 -10.44 -6.69 -14.13
C ILE A 727 -11.88 -6.45 -13.69
N TYR A 728 -12.14 -6.55 -12.40
CA TYR A 728 -13.47 -6.40 -11.82
C TYR A 728 -13.50 -5.25 -10.83
N ALA A 729 -14.64 -4.54 -10.76
CA ALA A 729 -14.86 -3.52 -9.74
C ALA A 729 -14.98 -4.15 -8.34
N ASP A 730 -14.44 -3.47 -7.33
CA ASP A 730 -14.62 -3.87 -5.94
C ASP A 730 -16.07 -3.65 -5.50
N LEU A 731 -16.58 -4.59 -4.71
CA LEU A 731 -17.99 -4.69 -4.41
C LEU A 731 -18.40 -3.81 -3.23
N ASN A 732 -19.52 -3.11 -3.37
CA ASN A 732 -20.24 -2.56 -2.23
C ASN A 732 -21.04 -3.68 -1.54
N PRO A 733 -20.77 -4.03 -0.26
CA PRO A 733 -21.54 -5.04 0.46
C PRO A 733 -23.00 -4.64 0.62
N GLU A 734 -23.28 -3.35 0.81
CA GLU A 734 -24.61 -2.80 1.04
C GLU A 734 -25.61 -3.18 -0.07
N ARG A 735 -25.22 -3.08 -1.34
CA ARG A 735 -26.07 -3.43 -2.50
C ARG A 735 -26.49 -4.91 -2.52
N ARG A 736 -25.86 -5.76 -1.74
CA ARG A 736 -25.99 -7.22 -1.78
C ARG A 736 -26.48 -7.80 -0.46
N THR A 737 -27.15 -6.99 0.35
CA THR A 737 -27.83 -7.41 1.59
C THR A 737 -29.30 -7.76 1.35
N THR A 738 -29.92 -8.40 2.32
CA THR A 738 -31.37 -8.65 2.31
C THR A 738 -32.16 -7.35 2.39
N ALA A 739 -31.71 -6.39 3.20
CA ALA A 739 -32.32 -5.07 3.34
C ALA A 739 -32.30 -4.31 2.00
N ALA A 740 -31.16 -4.29 1.29
CA ALA A 740 -31.06 -3.65 -0.02
C ALA A 740 -31.98 -4.28 -1.08
N ARG A 741 -32.19 -5.60 -1.01
CA ARG A 741 -33.13 -6.26 -1.89
C ARG A 741 -34.59 -5.82 -1.64
N GLY A 742 -34.96 -5.61 -0.38
CA GLY A 742 -36.32 -5.27 0.01
C GLY A 742 -37.35 -6.25 -0.56
N THR A 743 -38.35 -5.72 -1.26
CA THR A 743 -39.43 -6.50 -1.91
C THR A 743 -39.12 -6.91 -3.35
N LEU A 744 -37.95 -6.57 -3.87
CA LEU A 744 -37.59 -6.88 -5.27
C LEU A 744 -37.50 -8.40 -5.48
N SER A 745 -38.09 -8.86 -6.60
CA SER A 745 -37.88 -10.23 -7.07
C SER A 745 -36.42 -10.41 -7.50
N THR A 746 -35.83 -11.54 -7.14
CA THR A 746 -34.48 -11.89 -7.58
C THR A 746 -34.33 -12.05 -9.10
N GLU A 747 -35.41 -12.22 -9.81
CA GLU A 747 -35.47 -12.35 -11.27
C GLU A 747 -35.77 -11.00 -11.98
N SER A 748 -36.07 -9.94 -11.22
CA SER A 748 -36.34 -8.63 -11.81
C SER A 748 -35.05 -8.03 -12.39
N GLU A 749 -35.17 -7.36 -13.53
CA GLU A 749 -34.05 -6.65 -14.17
C GLU A 749 -33.41 -5.63 -13.23
N LEU A 750 -34.24 -4.93 -12.46
CA LEU A 750 -33.78 -3.95 -11.48
C LEU A 750 -32.85 -4.58 -10.41
N TYR A 751 -33.26 -5.72 -9.85
CA TYR A 751 -32.42 -6.45 -8.89
C TYR A 751 -31.13 -6.94 -9.53
N GLN A 752 -31.20 -7.51 -10.73
CA GLN A 752 -30.01 -8.00 -11.43
C GLN A 752 -29.02 -6.88 -11.73
N ASN A 753 -29.50 -5.70 -12.13
CA ASN A 753 -28.67 -4.52 -12.37
C ASN A 753 -28.06 -3.99 -11.06
N MET A 754 -28.82 -4.00 -9.97
CA MET A 754 -28.36 -3.56 -8.66
C MET A 754 -27.16 -4.37 -8.15
N ILE A 755 -27.20 -5.70 -8.30
CA ILE A 755 -26.16 -6.60 -7.80
C ILE A 755 -25.03 -6.85 -8.79
N ALA A 756 -25.18 -6.47 -10.06
CA ALA A 756 -24.20 -6.76 -11.11
C ALA A 756 -22.80 -6.20 -10.74
N GLN A 757 -21.78 -7.03 -10.90
CA GLN A 757 -20.39 -6.59 -10.76
C GLN A 757 -19.86 -6.14 -12.11
N GLU A 758 -19.32 -4.95 -12.17
CA GLU A 758 -18.74 -4.44 -13.40
C GLU A 758 -17.43 -5.20 -13.73
N ARG A 759 -17.35 -5.66 -14.99
CA ARG A 759 -16.11 -6.16 -15.59
C ARG A 759 -15.53 -5.10 -16.51
N ILE A 760 -14.32 -4.68 -16.23
CA ILE A 760 -13.59 -3.71 -17.05
C ILE A 760 -13.11 -4.38 -18.33
N LYS A 761 -13.25 -3.66 -19.44
CA LYS A 761 -12.83 -4.12 -20.77
C LYS A 761 -11.32 -4.35 -20.83
N GLY A 762 -10.91 -5.46 -21.42
CA GLY A 762 -9.50 -5.80 -21.62
C GLY A 762 -8.72 -4.74 -22.39
N GLN A 763 -7.47 -4.51 -22.03
CA GLN A 763 -6.62 -3.44 -22.53
C GLN A 763 -5.23 -3.94 -22.92
N PHE A 764 -4.63 -3.21 -23.87
CA PHE A 764 -3.31 -3.50 -24.44
C PHE A 764 -2.36 -2.31 -24.25
N THR A 765 -1.11 -2.62 -23.92
CA THR A 765 -0.01 -1.64 -23.85
C THR A 765 1.25 -2.18 -24.48
N MET A 766 2.19 -1.29 -24.82
CA MET A 766 3.53 -1.66 -25.26
C MET A 766 4.56 -0.89 -24.44
N ASP A 767 5.69 -1.53 -24.17
CA ASP A 767 6.82 -0.88 -23.50
C ASP A 767 8.09 -1.07 -24.33
N ALA A 768 9.04 -0.15 -24.18
CA ALA A 768 10.37 -0.29 -24.76
C ALA A 768 11.44 0.26 -23.81
N SER A 769 12.60 -0.33 -23.84
CA SER A 769 13.77 0.23 -23.17
C SER A 769 15.03 0.04 -23.99
N ILE A 770 15.93 1.00 -23.86
CA ILE A 770 17.25 1.00 -24.49
C ILE A 770 18.29 1.51 -23.51
N GLY A 771 19.45 0.94 -23.53
CA GLY A 771 20.59 1.43 -22.75
C GLY A 771 21.92 0.98 -23.28
N LYS A 772 22.94 1.72 -22.85
CA LYS A 772 24.33 1.48 -23.22
C LYS A 772 25.24 1.75 -22.04
N SER A 773 26.25 0.93 -21.88
CA SER A 773 27.34 1.19 -20.94
C SER A 773 28.67 1.24 -21.66
N TRP A 774 29.54 2.15 -21.20
CA TRP A 774 30.93 2.28 -21.65
C TRP A 774 31.84 2.07 -20.45
N LYS A 775 32.80 1.16 -20.60
CA LYS A 775 33.85 0.96 -19.62
C LYS A 775 35.09 1.74 -20.05
N VAL A 776 35.49 2.70 -19.19
CA VAL A 776 36.69 3.55 -19.43
C VAL A 776 37.61 3.38 -18.23
N LYS A 777 38.66 2.55 -18.37
CA LYS A 777 39.59 2.19 -17.27
C LYS A 777 38.81 1.62 -16.06
N LYS A 778 38.86 2.31 -14.92
CA LYS A 778 38.16 1.98 -13.66
C LYS A 778 36.75 2.55 -13.59
N SER A 779 36.32 3.29 -14.61
CA SER A 779 35.01 3.93 -14.64
C SER A 779 34.07 3.23 -15.61
N THR A 780 32.78 3.22 -15.26
CA THR A 780 31.69 2.85 -16.16
C THR A 780 30.72 3.99 -16.23
N ILE A 781 30.40 4.42 -17.44
CA ILE A 781 29.35 5.40 -17.71
C ILE A 781 28.22 4.64 -18.41
N GLY A 782 26.99 4.86 -18.03
CA GLY A 782 25.84 4.23 -18.65
C GLY A 782 24.69 5.20 -18.80
N PHE A 783 23.86 4.96 -19.80
CA PHE A 783 22.54 5.55 -19.88
C PHE A 783 21.48 4.46 -20.06
N ASN A 784 20.28 4.75 -19.64
CA ASN A 784 19.10 3.97 -19.99
C ASN A 784 17.91 4.87 -20.20
N ILE A 785 17.11 4.50 -21.17
CA ILE A 785 15.82 5.11 -21.47
C ILE A 785 14.81 3.98 -21.42
N SER A 786 13.74 4.17 -20.66
CA SER A 786 12.61 3.25 -20.61
C SER A 786 11.34 4.02 -20.85
N VAL A 787 10.49 3.51 -21.71
CA VAL A 787 9.19 4.09 -22.04
C VAL A 787 8.14 3.02 -21.78
N THR A 788 7.18 3.33 -20.95
CA THR A 788 6.05 2.45 -20.63
C THR A 788 4.81 3.00 -21.32
N ASN A 789 3.95 2.12 -21.81
CA ASN A 789 2.73 2.47 -22.51
C ASN A 789 3.03 3.35 -23.76
N LEU A 790 3.89 2.87 -24.65
CA LEU A 790 4.22 3.52 -25.93
C LEU A 790 2.98 3.84 -26.78
N THR A 791 1.93 3.07 -26.64
CA THR A 791 0.65 3.24 -27.36
C THR A 791 -0.16 4.43 -26.83
N ASN A 792 0.29 5.07 -25.76
CA ASN A 792 -0.43 6.15 -25.06
C ASN A 792 -1.88 5.79 -24.71
N ASN A 793 -2.11 4.54 -24.32
CA ASN A 793 -3.44 4.07 -23.94
C ASN A 793 -3.82 4.68 -22.59
N LYS A 794 -4.68 5.67 -22.60
CA LYS A 794 -5.21 6.35 -21.42
C LYS A 794 -6.50 5.72 -20.88
N ASN A 795 -6.97 4.63 -21.50
CA ASN A 795 -8.22 3.96 -21.13
C ASN A 795 -7.98 2.69 -20.29
N LEU A 796 -6.74 2.37 -19.94
CA LEU A 796 -6.45 1.26 -19.06
C LEU A 796 -6.89 1.62 -17.64
N VAL A 797 -7.99 1.03 -17.20
CA VAL A 797 -8.45 1.12 -15.82
C VAL A 797 -7.62 0.17 -14.97
N THR A 798 -6.93 0.69 -13.99
CA THR A 798 -6.13 -0.10 -13.04
C THR A 798 -6.97 -0.58 -11.89
N THR A 799 -7.93 0.24 -11.45
CA THR A 799 -8.84 -0.07 -10.35
C THR A 799 -10.20 0.56 -10.58
N ALA A 800 -11.22 -0.18 -10.21
CA ALA A 800 -12.59 0.31 -10.18
C ALA A 800 -13.27 -0.18 -8.89
N TRP A 801 -14.16 0.61 -8.34
CA TRP A 801 -14.95 0.21 -7.18
C TRP A 801 -16.31 0.87 -7.16
N GLU A 802 -17.27 0.15 -6.63
CA GLU A 802 -18.59 0.66 -6.32
C GLU A 802 -18.51 1.63 -5.13
N GLN A 803 -19.16 2.79 -5.24
CA GLN A 803 -19.25 3.70 -4.10
C GLN A 803 -20.00 3.01 -2.94
N ARG A 804 -19.60 3.29 -1.70
CA ARG A 804 -20.22 2.75 -0.48
C ARG A 804 -21.49 3.52 -0.12
N ARG A 805 -22.33 3.73 -1.11
CA ARG A 805 -23.62 4.41 -1.02
C ARG A 805 -24.61 3.65 -1.87
N PHE A 806 -25.87 3.62 -1.44
CA PHE A 806 -26.93 2.96 -2.16
C PHE A 806 -28.22 3.77 -2.11
N ASP A 807 -28.99 3.74 -3.16
CA ASP A 807 -30.30 4.41 -3.26
C ASP A 807 -31.41 3.42 -2.92
N TYR A 808 -31.81 3.37 -1.67
CA TYR A 808 -32.86 2.48 -1.17
C TYR A 808 -34.26 2.84 -1.68
N LYS A 809 -34.46 4.06 -2.20
CA LYS A 809 -35.77 4.52 -2.67
C LYS A 809 -36.10 4.05 -4.07
N GLU A 810 -35.15 4.26 -4.98
CA GLU A 810 -35.38 4.02 -6.42
C GLU A 810 -34.48 2.88 -6.95
N TYR A 811 -33.59 2.36 -6.13
CA TYR A 811 -32.59 1.35 -6.52
C TYR A 811 -31.71 1.79 -7.71
N ASN A 812 -31.55 3.09 -7.87
CA ASN A 812 -30.78 3.67 -8.97
C ASN A 812 -29.28 3.58 -8.71
N VAL A 813 -28.62 2.62 -9.33
CA VAL A 813 -27.15 2.44 -9.21
C VAL A 813 -26.35 3.59 -9.81
N ASN A 814 -26.95 4.37 -10.71
CA ASN A 814 -26.29 5.50 -11.36
C ASN A 814 -26.30 6.78 -10.52
N LYS A 815 -27.05 6.81 -9.41
CA LYS A 815 -27.01 7.91 -8.44
C LYS A 815 -25.66 7.97 -7.72
N TYR A 816 -25.05 6.81 -7.49
CA TYR A 816 -23.71 6.66 -6.92
C TYR A 816 -22.88 5.74 -7.83
N PRO A 817 -22.45 6.22 -9.01
CA PRO A 817 -21.77 5.39 -10.00
C PRO A 817 -20.38 4.98 -9.52
N ASN A 818 -19.82 3.97 -10.15
CA ASN A 818 -18.48 3.49 -9.83
C ASN A 818 -17.43 4.57 -10.03
N LYS A 819 -16.35 4.50 -9.24
CA LYS A 819 -15.16 5.34 -9.39
C LYS A 819 -14.02 4.55 -10.00
N TYR A 820 -13.15 5.25 -10.76
CA TYR A 820 -12.10 4.61 -11.54
C TYR A 820 -10.74 5.27 -11.31
N TYR A 821 -9.70 4.44 -11.37
CA TYR A 821 -8.33 4.87 -11.54
C TYR A 821 -7.82 4.41 -12.90
N TYR A 822 -7.24 5.33 -13.65
CA TYR A 822 -6.65 5.05 -14.95
C TYR A 822 -5.13 5.01 -14.86
N ALA A 823 -4.51 4.05 -15.57
CA ALA A 823 -3.08 4.05 -15.77
C ALA A 823 -2.65 5.31 -16.54
N LEU A 824 -1.50 5.82 -16.21
CA LEU A 824 -0.93 6.95 -16.94
C LEU A 824 -0.73 6.59 -18.42
N GLY A 825 -0.86 7.57 -19.32
CA GLY A 825 -0.48 7.45 -20.71
C GLY A 825 1.00 7.11 -20.86
N THR A 826 1.64 7.54 -21.91
CA THR A 826 3.07 7.28 -22.14
C THR A 826 3.93 7.87 -21.02
N THR A 827 4.56 7.02 -20.22
CA THR A 827 5.52 7.44 -19.20
C THR A 827 6.94 7.07 -19.61
N PHE A 828 7.89 7.90 -19.21
CA PHE A 828 9.30 7.65 -19.51
C PHE A 828 10.18 7.80 -18.27
N TYR A 829 11.31 7.11 -18.30
CA TYR A 829 12.42 7.26 -17.40
C TYR A 829 13.71 7.34 -18.21
N ILE A 830 14.51 8.38 -17.99
CA ILE A 830 15.82 8.59 -18.60
C ILE A 830 16.82 8.65 -17.47
N GLY A 831 17.81 7.77 -17.46
CA GLY A 831 18.84 7.72 -16.44
C GLY A 831 20.25 7.78 -17.03
N VAL A 832 21.12 8.56 -16.41
CA VAL A 832 22.56 8.56 -16.67
C VAL A 832 23.27 8.19 -15.38
N ASN A 833 24.17 7.24 -15.45
CA ASN A 833 24.90 6.74 -14.30
C ASN A 833 26.41 6.74 -14.54
N TYR A 834 27.15 7.00 -13.47
CA TYR A 834 28.60 6.93 -13.41
C TYR A 834 29.00 6.05 -12.26
N THR A 835 29.86 5.07 -12.50
CA THR A 835 30.42 4.20 -11.47
C THR A 835 31.93 4.19 -11.60
N PHE A 836 32.64 4.48 -10.50
CA PHE A 836 34.10 4.33 -10.36
C PHE A 836 34.39 3.19 -9.37
N GLN A 837 35.29 2.26 -9.76
CA GLN A 837 35.65 1.06 -8.99
C GLN A 837 37.15 1.05 -8.63
#